data_3262b6ebb5ea485cfb3b0ee786bb10da
#
_entry.id   3262b6ebb5ea485cfb3b0ee786bb10da
#
_cell.length_a   1.000
_cell.length_b   1.000
_cell.length_c   1.000
_cell.angle_alpha   90.00
_cell.angle_beta   90.00
_cell.angle_gamma   90.00
#
_symmetry.space_group_name_H-M   'P 1'
#
loop_
_entity.id
_entity.type
_entity.pdbx_description
1 polymer ?
#
loop_
_entity_poly.entity_id
_entity_poly.type
_entity_poly.pdbx_seq_one_letter_code
_entity_poly.pdbx_strand_id
1 'polypeptide(L)'
;AQEARAAQAAGCDLIIIETMTDLAEIKAAVLAAKENCDLPIFATMTFEADGRTFLGTSPDIAAITLDALGADVVGINCSLGPAELRPFARAMLAVTAKPVMVQANAGLPHVEDGCTVFDIDPQSYADAVANMVEDGVGIIGGCCGTNPDYIRLLADIIADRAPQQRPAPTSFTVTGAQRLVELPQNSHRVAVIGERINPTGKKRLQAALREDNLDYVVGQGISQQEQGADALDVNVGLPGIDEPRMIARAVEALQGATLLPLQIDSTNADAIEAGVRAYAGKPIINSVNGKQEVLDAVLPIAAHYGCNVIGLTLDEDGIPATASERVAIARRIIDEAARYGIGRERILIDCLVMTASTNQAQVTEILRAVTLCRQELGVHCTLGVSNVSFGLPARELLNATFLAAAFGAGLDAPIMNPGSQRYMDAVHSYRVLNAEDLGSVRFIERYAGWNDPYKVPVNVASTPAASSSSAPAASPNTAPSPAGANSAQGNGELHHLVLSGRKADVPALVRDLLAAHDAMDVIDHMLIPALDEVGDKFDRGEFFLPQLMASAEAARAGFDTIRDLMPAGNVADKGKIALATVKGDIHDIGKNIVKMLLENYGYRVYDLGRDVDPQVVLDAVRQHDIPLVGLSALMTTTVTNMEETIALLRREAPGVRVFVGGAVLTPEYARQIGADFYAKDAAESARIAERVFAK
;
A
#
# COMPACT_ATOMS: atom_id res chain seq x y z
N ALA A 1 5.54 24.90 -0.33
CA ALA A 1 6.66 25.73 -0.79
C ALA A 1 6.49 27.22 -0.45
N GLN A 2 5.41 27.87 -0.88
CA GLN A 2 5.18 29.32 -0.59
C GLN A 2 5.04 29.58 0.89
N GLU A 3 4.28 28.75 1.63
CA GLU A 3 4.08 28.84 3.06
C GLU A 3 5.41 28.63 3.82
N ALA A 4 6.22 27.65 3.43
CA ALA A 4 7.51 27.41 4.05
C ALA A 4 8.45 28.62 3.93
N ARG A 5 8.54 29.22 2.75
CA ARG A 5 9.31 30.45 2.54
C ARG A 5 8.76 31.64 3.33
N ALA A 6 7.44 31.77 3.41
CA ALA A 6 6.81 32.84 4.18
C ALA A 6 7.04 32.67 5.68
N ALA A 7 6.96 31.46 6.22
CA ALA A 7 7.26 31.16 7.61
C ALA A 7 8.71 31.50 7.98
N GLN A 8 9.66 31.09 7.16
CA GLN A 8 11.08 31.45 7.37
C GLN A 8 11.30 32.96 7.30
N ALA A 9 10.71 33.64 6.31
CA ALA A 9 10.82 35.10 6.17
C ALA A 9 10.15 35.86 7.32
N ALA A 10 9.11 35.30 7.94
CA ALA A 10 8.44 35.86 9.11
C ALA A 10 9.18 35.59 10.42
N GLY A 11 10.25 34.79 10.43
CA GLY A 11 11.05 34.46 11.60
C GLY A 11 10.43 33.38 12.49
N CYS A 12 9.69 32.43 11.92
CA CYS A 12 9.25 31.23 12.63
C CYS A 12 10.46 30.35 13.00
N ASP A 13 10.37 29.64 14.13
CA ASP A 13 11.45 28.79 14.64
C ASP A 13 11.41 27.36 14.04
N LEU A 14 10.23 26.92 13.60
CA LEU A 14 10.01 25.59 13.02
C LEU A 14 8.74 25.55 12.17
N ILE A 15 8.57 24.45 11.45
CA ILE A 15 7.34 24.12 10.70
C ILE A 15 6.73 22.86 11.32
N ILE A 16 5.42 22.89 11.61
CA ILE A 16 4.64 21.72 11.96
C ILE A 16 3.70 21.40 10.80
N ILE A 17 3.81 20.16 10.29
CA ILE A 17 2.92 19.56 9.30
C ILE A 17 2.07 18.55 10.08
N GLU A 18 0.79 18.85 10.30
CA GLU A 18 -0.04 18.08 11.22
C GLU A 18 -1.38 17.64 10.63
N THR A 19 -2.01 16.66 11.28
CA THR A 19 -3.35 16.12 10.95
C THR A 19 -3.41 15.50 9.55
N MET A 20 -2.31 14.88 9.12
CA MET A 20 -2.21 14.24 7.81
C MET A 20 -2.70 12.79 7.87
N THR A 21 -3.48 12.39 6.87
CA THR A 21 -4.04 11.03 6.76
C THR A 21 -3.52 10.26 5.55
N ASP A 22 -2.83 10.95 4.64
CA ASP A 22 -2.21 10.40 3.44
C ASP A 22 -0.69 10.51 3.49
N LEU A 23 0.00 9.37 3.31
CA LEU A 23 1.45 9.31 3.32
C LEU A 23 2.09 10.04 2.12
N ALA A 24 1.42 10.09 0.96
CA ALA A 24 1.89 10.83 -0.21
C ALA A 24 1.76 12.34 0.02
N GLU A 25 0.67 12.79 0.63
CA GLU A 25 0.43 14.20 0.94
C GLU A 25 1.45 14.73 1.95
N ILE A 26 1.65 14.02 3.08
CA ILE A 26 2.65 14.45 4.08
C ILE A 26 4.07 14.42 3.52
N LYS A 27 4.40 13.44 2.67
CA LYS A 27 5.68 13.41 1.95
C LYS A 27 5.86 14.66 1.08
N ALA A 28 4.85 15.03 0.30
CA ALA A 28 4.90 16.23 -0.53
C ALA A 28 5.07 17.50 0.31
N ALA A 29 4.43 17.59 1.48
CA ALA A 29 4.57 18.70 2.40
C ALA A 29 5.97 18.77 3.04
N VAL A 30 6.53 17.64 3.49
CA VAL A 30 7.90 17.55 4.03
C VAL A 30 8.93 17.95 2.97
N LEU A 31 8.83 17.41 1.76
CA LEU A 31 9.72 17.78 0.65
C LEU A 31 9.59 19.27 0.30
N ALA A 32 8.37 19.80 0.26
CA ALA A 32 8.14 21.22 0.00
C ALA A 32 8.78 22.13 1.06
N ALA A 33 8.76 21.74 2.33
CA ALA A 33 9.45 22.45 3.39
C ALA A 33 10.97 22.32 3.23
N LYS A 34 11.48 21.10 3.15
CA LYS A 34 12.92 20.78 3.01
C LYS A 34 13.59 21.45 1.82
N GLU A 35 12.87 21.60 0.70
CA GLU A 35 13.37 22.22 -0.52
C GLU A 35 13.30 23.77 -0.51
N ASN A 36 12.62 24.38 0.47
CA ASN A 36 12.30 25.81 0.42
C ASN A 36 12.59 26.58 1.73
N CYS A 37 13.03 25.92 2.78
CA CYS A 37 13.47 26.58 4.03
C CYS A 37 14.44 25.69 4.81
N ASP A 38 15.15 26.29 5.77
CA ASP A 38 16.11 25.62 6.65
C ASP A 38 15.54 25.39 8.07
N LEU A 39 14.23 25.56 8.25
CA LEU A 39 13.57 25.39 9.55
C LEU A 39 13.40 23.90 9.89
N PRO A 40 13.51 23.54 11.18
CA PRO A 40 13.15 22.20 11.64
C PRO A 40 11.74 21.81 11.23
N ILE A 41 11.55 20.56 10.81
CA ILE A 41 10.29 20.04 10.30
C ILE A 41 9.75 19.00 11.28
N PHE A 42 8.59 19.28 11.87
CA PHE A 42 7.82 18.34 12.68
C PHE A 42 6.67 17.82 11.84
N ALA A 43 6.53 16.49 11.73
CA ALA A 43 5.55 15.85 10.86
C ALA A 43 4.70 14.85 11.64
N THR A 44 3.39 15.08 11.71
CA THR A 44 2.46 14.23 12.45
C THR A 44 1.33 13.73 11.57
N MET A 45 0.93 12.48 11.79
CA MET A 45 -0.20 11.86 11.11
C MET A 45 -1.32 11.54 12.10
N THR A 46 -2.51 11.39 11.56
CA THR A 46 -3.72 11.08 12.32
C THR A 46 -4.15 9.64 12.04
N PHE A 47 -4.44 8.89 13.09
CA PHE A 47 -4.81 7.47 13.02
C PHE A 47 -6.20 7.24 13.60
N GLU A 48 -6.95 6.33 12.99
CA GLU A 48 -8.23 5.85 13.48
C GLU A 48 -8.06 4.83 14.62
N ALA A 49 -9.15 4.42 15.23
CA ALA A 49 -9.14 3.51 16.39
C ALA A 49 -8.51 2.13 16.10
N ASP A 50 -8.46 1.70 14.85
CA ASP A 50 -7.81 0.47 14.41
C ASP A 50 -6.28 0.60 14.28
N GLY A 51 -5.72 1.79 14.57
CA GLY A 51 -4.28 2.08 14.46
C GLY A 51 -3.80 2.32 13.04
N ARG A 52 -4.69 2.72 12.13
CA ARG A 52 -4.34 3.07 10.76
C ARG A 52 -4.84 4.46 10.40
N THR A 53 -4.17 5.09 9.44
CA THR A 53 -4.72 6.28 8.81
C THR A 53 -5.91 5.90 7.95
N PHE A 54 -6.71 6.86 7.52
CA PHE A 54 -7.82 6.64 6.59
C PHE A 54 -7.42 5.89 5.32
N LEU A 55 -6.16 6.01 4.87
CA LEU A 55 -5.59 5.30 3.72
C LEU A 55 -4.86 3.99 4.08
N GLY A 56 -4.91 3.56 5.34
CA GLY A 56 -4.40 2.27 5.78
C GLY A 56 -2.93 2.27 6.26
N THR A 57 -2.28 3.43 6.37
CA THR A 57 -0.90 3.54 6.87
C THR A 57 -0.86 3.29 8.38
N SER A 58 0.03 2.42 8.84
CA SER A 58 0.26 2.18 10.26
C SER A 58 1.29 3.13 10.87
N PRO A 59 1.32 3.32 12.22
CA PRO A 59 2.23 4.26 12.88
C PRO A 59 3.72 3.97 12.64
N ASP A 60 4.11 2.71 12.59
CA ASP A 60 5.48 2.27 12.28
C ASP A 60 5.89 2.63 10.85
N ILE A 61 5.04 2.39 9.86
CA ILE A 61 5.26 2.80 8.45
C ILE A 61 5.41 4.32 8.37
N ALA A 62 4.54 5.07 9.03
CA ALA A 62 4.60 6.52 9.05
C ALA A 62 5.93 7.01 9.65
N ALA A 63 6.33 6.50 10.83
CA ALA A 63 7.57 6.89 11.49
C ALA A 63 8.80 6.55 10.64
N ILE A 64 8.90 5.34 10.08
CA ILE A 64 10.01 4.91 9.22
C ILE A 64 10.13 5.82 7.98
N THR A 65 8.99 6.15 7.37
CA THR A 65 8.99 6.95 6.14
C THR A 65 9.36 8.41 6.42
N LEU A 66 8.78 9.02 7.45
CA LEU A 66 9.03 10.42 7.81
C LEU A 66 10.45 10.64 8.35
N ASP A 67 10.96 9.71 9.17
CA ASP A 67 12.35 9.73 9.62
C ASP A 67 13.32 9.66 8.43
N ALA A 68 13.10 8.72 7.51
CA ALA A 68 13.91 8.57 6.31
C ALA A 68 13.88 9.81 5.39
N LEU A 69 12.73 10.48 5.27
CA LEU A 69 12.58 11.74 4.53
C LEU A 69 13.33 12.92 5.17
N GLY A 70 13.73 12.78 6.45
CA GLY A 70 14.49 13.79 7.18
C GLY A 70 13.63 14.76 8.00
N ALA A 71 12.41 14.37 8.39
CA ALA A 71 11.68 15.07 9.45
C ALA A 71 12.51 15.07 10.74
N ASP A 72 12.55 16.19 11.44
CA ASP A 72 13.30 16.32 12.71
C ASP A 72 12.52 15.67 13.87
N VAL A 73 11.19 15.70 13.78
CA VAL A 73 10.26 15.09 14.72
C VAL A 73 9.18 14.37 13.92
N VAL A 74 8.85 13.16 14.34
CA VAL A 74 7.72 12.39 13.82
C VAL A 74 6.64 12.25 14.89
N GLY A 75 5.38 12.06 14.53
CA GLY A 75 4.39 11.95 15.60
C GLY A 75 2.96 11.71 15.17
N ILE A 76 2.09 11.91 16.14
CA ILE A 76 0.65 11.65 16.06
C ILE A 76 -0.09 12.84 16.64
N ASN A 77 -1.14 13.28 15.97
CA ASN A 77 -2.06 14.26 16.54
C ASN A 77 -3.51 13.94 16.20
N CYS A 78 -4.43 14.48 16.97
CA CYS A 78 -5.88 14.44 16.75
C CYS A 78 -6.49 13.01 16.83
N SER A 79 -7.74 12.87 16.39
CA SER A 79 -8.61 11.69 16.31
C SER A 79 -9.01 11.10 17.68
N LEU A 80 -8.08 10.66 18.48
CA LEU A 80 -8.30 9.85 19.68
C LEU A 80 -7.77 10.53 20.95
N GLY A 81 -8.17 10.00 22.10
CA GLY A 81 -7.63 10.36 23.40
C GLY A 81 -6.23 9.77 23.65
N PRO A 82 -5.56 10.23 24.75
CA PRO A 82 -4.19 9.82 25.00
C PRO A 82 -4.04 8.32 25.32
N ALA A 83 -5.03 7.70 25.93
CA ALA A 83 -4.96 6.26 26.24
C ALA A 83 -4.95 5.39 24.97
N GLU A 84 -5.78 5.74 23.99
CA GLU A 84 -5.90 5.07 22.72
C GLU A 84 -4.67 5.30 21.83
N LEU A 85 -4.06 6.50 21.87
CA LEU A 85 -2.86 6.82 21.08
C LEU A 85 -1.58 6.19 21.64
N ARG A 86 -1.54 5.80 22.93
CA ARG A 86 -0.34 5.24 23.55
C ARG A 86 0.26 4.02 22.83
N PRO A 87 -0.52 3.00 22.39
CA PRO A 87 0.01 1.89 21.59
C PRO A 87 0.65 2.35 20.27
N PHE A 88 0.08 3.37 19.62
CA PHE A 88 0.59 3.89 18.36
C PHE A 88 1.89 4.66 18.55
N ALA A 89 1.97 5.47 19.62
CA ALA A 89 3.22 6.13 20.01
C ALA A 89 4.34 5.10 20.28
N ARG A 90 4.03 4.00 20.98
CA ARG A 90 4.98 2.89 21.21
C ARG A 90 5.44 2.23 19.91
N ALA A 91 4.54 2.04 18.95
CA ALA A 91 4.90 1.50 17.64
C ALA A 91 5.87 2.43 16.89
N MET A 92 5.67 3.75 16.93
CA MET A 92 6.63 4.71 16.38
C MET A 92 7.95 4.70 17.12
N LEU A 93 7.92 4.74 18.47
CA LEU A 93 9.12 4.71 19.31
C LEU A 93 10.01 3.49 19.07
N ALA A 94 9.44 2.36 18.66
CA ALA A 94 10.16 1.13 18.37
C ALA A 94 10.99 1.20 17.07
N VAL A 95 10.65 2.10 16.14
CA VAL A 95 11.22 2.09 14.77
C VAL A 95 11.96 3.38 14.39
N THR A 96 12.07 4.35 15.29
CA THR A 96 12.82 5.60 15.07
C THR A 96 13.58 6.04 16.31
N ALA A 97 14.75 6.66 16.11
CA ALA A 97 15.47 7.37 17.17
C ALA A 97 15.05 8.85 17.28
N LYS A 98 14.32 9.37 16.29
CA LYS A 98 13.82 10.75 16.29
C LYS A 98 12.89 10.99 17.49
N PRO A 99 12.79 12.21 17.99
CA PRO A 99 11.76 12.56 18.97
C PRO A 99 10.37 12.23 18.40
N VAL A 100 9.54 11.59 19.23
CA VAL A 100 8.13 11.33 18.88
C VAL A 100 7.26 12.36 19.57
N MET A 101 6.40 13.02 18.83
CA MET A 101 5.43 14.02 19.28
C MET A 101 4.03 13.42 19.38
N VAL A 102 3.30 13.71 20.46
CA VAL A 102 1.90 13.32 20.61
C VAL A 102 1.06 14.50 21.05
N GLN A 103 0.02 14.81 20.27
CA GLN A 103 -0.98 15.84 20.55
C GLN A 103 -2.37 15.20 20.46
N ALA A 104 -2.81 14.57 21.56
CA ALA A 104 -4.09 13.86 21.60
C ALA A 104 -5.28 14.83 21.71
N ASN A 105 -6.47 14.35 21.39
CA ASN A 105 -7.72 15.01 21.74
C ASN A 105 -8.04 14.79 23.22
N ALA A 106 -8.87 15.67 23.80
CA ALA A 106 -9.41 15.49 25.15
C ALA A 106 -10.54 14.42 25.19
N GLY A 107 -10.39 13.34 24.43
CA GLY A 107 -11.38 12.31 24.19
C GLY A 107 -12.16 12.51 22.89
N LEU A 108 -13.31 11.84 22.77
CA LEU A 108 -14.19 11.98 21.61
C LEU A 108 -15.20 13.11 21.81
N PRO A 109 -15.52 13.88 20.76
CA PRO A 109 -16.54 14.94 20.87
C PRO A 109 -17.94 14.37 21.05
N HIS A 110 -18.72 14.96 21.96
CA HIS A 110 -20.15 14.75 22.07
C HIS A 110 -20.86 16.10 22.32
N VAL A 111 -22.17 16.14 22.12
CA VAL A 111 -22.93 17.37 22.32
C VAL A 111 -23.67 17.33 23.65
N GLU A 112 -23.43 18.31 24.51
CA GLU A 112 -24.14 18.53 25.77
C GLU A 112 -24.64 19.99 25.79
N ASP A 113 -25.95 20.16 26.02
CA ASP A 113 -26.61 21.47 26.02
C ASP A 113 -26.35 22.36 24.79
N GLY A 114 -26.23 21.73 23.59
CA GLY A 114 -25.98 22.42 22.33
C GLY A 114 -24.52 22.88 22.11
N CYS A 115 -23.60 22.48 23.00
CA CYS A 115 -22.16 22.75 22.89
C CYS A 115 -21.40 21.45 22.66
N THR A 116 -20.35 21.50 21.81
CA THR A 116 -19.43 20.37 21.68
C THR A 116 -18.54 20.30 22.91
N VAL A 117 -18.59 19.19 23.63
CA VAL A 117 -17.76 18.88 24.80
C VAL A 117 -16.94 17.62 24.56
N PHE A 118 -15.89 17.47 25.34
CA PHE A 118 -15.00 16.33 25.30
C PHE A 118 -15.01 15.65 26.67
N ASP A 119 -14.90 14.34 26.72
CA ASP A 119 -15.20 13.52 27.90
C ASP A 119 -14.00 13.28 28.84
N ILE A 120 -12.78 13.68 28.46
CA ILE A 120 -11.60 13.53 29.30
C ILE A 120 -11.27 14.88 29.97
N ASP A 121 -11.30 14.93 31.29
CA ASP A 121 -10.92 16.11 32.07
C ASP A 121 -9.39 16.35 32.05
N PRO A 122 -8.93 17.56 32.39
CA PRO A 122 -7.50 17.92 32.34
C PRO A 122 -6.58 17.01 33.17
N GLN A 123 -7.01 16.54 34.35
CA GLN A 123 -6.17 15.71 35.22
C GLN A 123 -6.04 14.29 34.65
N SER A 124 -7.16 13.67 34.24
CA SER A 124 -7.18 12.35 33.60
C SER A 124 -6.36 12.33 32.31
N TYR A 125 -6.42 13.43 31.54
CA TYR A 125 -5.61 13.61 30.34
C TYR A 125 -4.12 13.64 30.68
N ALA A 126 -3.73 14.47 31.65
CA ALA A 126 -2.36 14.64 32.08
C ALA A 126 -1.75 13.32 32.61
N ASP A 127 -2.52 12.56 33.41
CA ASP A 127 -2.09 11.27 33.94
C ASP A 127 -1.88 10.23 32.81
N ALA A 128 -2.73 10.23 31.79
CA ALA A 128 -2.57 9.34 30.64
C ALA A 128 -1.34 9.72 29.77
N VAL A 129 -1.09 11.02 29.57
CA VAL A 129 0.09 11.51 28.84
C VAL A 129 1.38 11.27 29.63
N ALA A 130 1.36 11.34 30.97
CA ALA A 130 2.50 10.99 31.80
C ALA A 130 3.06 9.58 31.50
N ASN A 131 2.15 8.62 31.28
CA ASN A 131 2.54 7.26 30.88
C ASN A 131 3.24 7.20 29.50
N MET A 132 2.87 8.09 28.56
CA MET A 132 3.53 8.17 27.27
C MET A 132 4.94 8.77 27.38
N VAL A 133 5.13 9.75 28.24
CA VAL A 133 6.45 10.31 28.54
C VAL A 133 7.36 9.23 29.15
N GLU A 134 6.84 8.38 30.02
CA GLU A 134 7.57 7.23 30.56
C GLU A 134 7.93 6.20 29.48
N ASP A 135 7.08 6.02 28.46
CA ASP A 135 7.37 5.17 27.30
C ASP A 135 8.46 5.79 26.39
N GLY A 136 8.77 7.09 26.52
CA GLY A 136 9.83 7.77 25.76
C GLY A 136 9.32 8.79 24.73
N VAL A 137 8.04 9.19 24.78
CA VAL A 137 7.54 10.34 23.98
C VAL A 137 8.28 11.60 24.41
N GLY A 138 8.87 12.30 23.42
CA GLY A 138 9.76 13.45 23.69
C GLY A 138 9.07 14.81 23.61
N ILE A 139 7.95 14.91 22.88
CA ILE A 139 7.19 16.15 22.72
C ILE A 139 5.71 15.83 22.96
N ILE A 140 5.09 16.62 23.82
CA ILE A 140 3.69 16.44 24.20
C ILE A 140 2.92 17.74 24.03
N GLY A 141 1.64 17.61 23.71
CA GLY A 141 0.73 18.73 23.57
C GLY A 141 -0.72 18.26 23.61
N GLY A 142 -1.60 19.07 23.09
CA GLY A 142 -3.00 18.74 22.94
C GLY A 142 -3.54 19.16 21.59
N CYS A 143 -4.63 18.54 21.15
CA CYS A 143 -5.38 18.87 19.96
C CYS A 143 -6.82 19.23 20.35
N CYS A 144 -7.82 18.70 19.66
CA CYS A 144 -9.23 19.05 19.88
C CYS A 144 -9.68 18.84 21.33
N GLY A 145 -10.43 19.79 21.85
CA GLY A 145 -10.96 19.77 23.22
C GLY A 145 -9.98 20.20 24.31
N THR A 146 -8.68 20.30 24.02
CA THR A 146 -7.72 20.79 25.03
C THR A 146 -7.72 22.32 25.11
N ASN A 147 -7.38 22.84 26.28
CA ASN A 147 -7.28 24.27 26.60
C ASN A 147 -6.07 24.54 27.49
N PRO A 148 -5.80 25.79 27.92
CA PRO A 148 -4.64 26.12 28.76
C PRO A 148 -4.52 25.32 30.05
N ASP A 149 -5.62 24.81 30.63
CA ASP A 149 -5.57 24.02 31.87
C ASP A 149 -4.91 22.66 31.63
N TYR A 150 -5.20 22.01 30.50
CA TYR A 150 -4.52 20.77 30.08
C TYR A 150 -3.03 21.03 29.91
N ILE A 151 -2.66 22.07 29.17
CA ILE A 151 -1.25 22.35 28.84
C ILE A 151 -0.45 22.70 30.12
N ARG A 152 -1.05 23.38 31.10
CA ARG A 152 -0.40 23.67 32.37
C ARG A 152 -0.04 22.39 33.11
N LEU A 153 -0.99 21.43 33.20
CA LEU A 153 -0.72 20.14 33.85
C LEU A 153 0.33 19.32 33.09
N LEU A 154 0.30 19.36 31.76
CA LEU A 154 1.36 18.72 30.97
C LEU A 154 2.73 19.35 31.23
N ALA A 155 2.83 20.66 31.29
CA ALA A 155 4.08 21.37 31.60
C ALA A 155 4.64 20.98 32.98
N ASP A 156 3.77 20.84 33.99
CA ASP A 156 4.16 20.39 35.34
C ASP A 156 4.71 18.96 35.33
N ILE A 157 4.14 18.06 34.52
CA ILE A 157 4.59 16.66 34.40
C ILE A 157 6.01 16.55 33.83
N ILE A 158 6.35 17.39 32.85
CA ILE A 158 7.65 17.31 32.14
C ILE A 158 8.72 18.22 32.74
N ALA A 159 8.39 19.08 33.71
CA ALA A 159 9.29 20.11 34.25
C ALA A 159 10.67 19.59 34.67
N ASP A 160 10.72 18.39 35.25
CA ASP A 160 11.95 17.74 35.73
C ASP A 160 12.34 16.49 34.92
N ARG A 161 11.77 16.28 33.72
CA ARG A 161 12.02 15.11 32.91
C ARG A 161 12.86 15.45 31.66
N ALA A 162 13.87 14.62 31.38
CA ALA A 162 14.63 14.70 30.13
C ALA A 162 14.10 13.65 29.14
N PRO A 163 14.05 13.99 27.84
CA PRO A 163 13.70 13.02 26.81
C PRO A 163 14.66 11.81 26.84
N GLN A 164 14.11 10.61 26.72
CA GLN A 164 14.93 9.40 26.64
C GLN A 164 15.63 9.32 25.29
N GLN A 165 16.94 9.10 25.31
CA GLN A 165 17.69 8.75 24.09
C GLN A 165 17.44 7.29 23.76
N ARG A 166 17.06 7.03 22.53
CA ARG A 166 16.86 5.68 22.01
C ARG A 166 17.95 5.34 20.99
N PRO A 167 18.38 4.05 20.91
CA PRO A 167 19.30 3.64 19.88
C PRO A 167 18.67 3.79 18.49
N ALA A 168 19.47 4.10 17.50
CA ALA A 168 19.03 4.12 16.12
C ALA A 168 18.62 2.69 15.68
N PRO A 169 17.53 2.54 14.91
CA PRO A 169 17.15 1.26 14.33
C PRO A 169 18.26 0.72 13.43
N THR A 170 18.49 -0.59 13.48
CA THR A 170 19.52 -1.27 12.67
C THR A 170 18.94 -2.19 11.62
N SER A 171 17.61 -2.37 11.58
CA SER A 171 16.93 -3.17 10.57
C SER A 171 16.90 -2.47 9.22
N PHE A 172 17.14 -3.22 8.15
CA PHE A 172 16.80 -2.75 6.81
C PHE A 172 15.28 -2.76 6.64
N THR A 173 14.69 -1.63 6.32
CA THR A 173 13.24 -1.46 6.20
C THR A 173 12.85 -0.86 4.88
N VAL A 174 11.84 -1.42 4.22
CA VAL A 174 11.21 -0.89 3.00
C VAL A 174 9.72 -0.71 3.29
N THR A 175 9.18 0.46 2.98
CA THR A 175 7.75 0.72 3.18
C THR A 175 7.06 1.09 1.89
N GLY A 176 5.85 0.52 1.69
CA GLY A 176 4.81 1.14 0.88
C GLY A 176 3.89 1.97 1.77
N ALA A 177 2.77 2.42 1.25
CA ALA A 177 1.81 3.18 2.05
C ALA A 177 1.17 2.33 3.19
N GLN A 178 1.08 1.00 3.00
CA GLN A 178 0.33 0.11 3.90
C GLN A 178 1.12 -1.14 4.32
N ARG A 179 2.29 -1.38 3.73
CA ARG A 179 3.09 -2.58 3.99
C ARG A 179 4.52 -2.24 4.33
N LEU A 180 5.01 -2.87 5.37
CA LEU A 180 6.40 -2.85 5.81
C LEU A 180 7.05 -4.20 5.46
N VAL A 181 8.23 -4.14 4.86
CA VAL A 181 9.16 -5.27 4.75
C VAL A 181 10.37 -4.93 5.60
N GLU A 182 10.69 -5.80 6.55
CA GLU A 182 11.79 -5.62 7.48
C GLU A 182 12.72 -6.82 7.44
N LEU A 183 14.02 -6.53 7.33
CA LEU A 183 15.12 -7.48 7.48
C LEU A 183 15.95 -7.04 8.70
N PRO A 184 15.75 -7.66 9.88
CA PRO A 184 16.54 -7.36 11.06
C PRO A 184 18.01 -7.77 10.84
N GLN A 185 18.96 -6.96 11.31
CA GLN A 185 20.39 -7.07 11.00
C GLN A 185 20.98 -8.47 11.24
N ASN A 186 20.57 -9.16 12.30
CA ASN A 186 21.09 -10.47 12.67
C ASN A 186 20.12 -11.63 12.35
N SER A 187 19.10 -11.38 11.52
CA SER A 187 18.17 -12.42 11.08
C SER A 187 18.59 -13.03 9.76
N HIS A 188 18.07 -14.23 9.49
CA HIS A 188 18.13 -14.87 8.18
C HIS A 188 16.77 -14.79 7.46
N ARG A 189 16.00 -13.75 7.76
CA ARG A 189 14.70 -13.50 7.14
C ARG A 189 14.85 -13.26 5.64
N VAL A 190 13.92 -13.78 4.85
CA VAL A 190 13.95 -13.67 3.40
C VAL A 190 12.81 -12.81 2.89
N ALA A 191 13.13 -11.79 2.10
CA ALA A 191 12.18 -10.95 1.38
C ALA A 191 12.32 -11.14 -0.14
N VAL A 192 11.30 -11.68 -0.79
CA VAL A 192 11.30 -11.93 -2.24
C VAL A 192 11.01 -10.65 -2.99
N ILE A 193 11.90 -10.22 -3.88
CA ILE A 193 11.71 -9.09 -4.79
C ILE A 193 11.31 -9.64 -6.17
N GLY A 194 10.13 -9.25 -6.63
CA GLY A 194 9.56 -9.73 -7.89
C GLY A 194 10.16 -9.05 -9.12
N GLU A 195 10.76 -9.79 -10.07
CA GLU A 195 11.50 -9.29 -11.25
C GLU A 195 10.66 -9.12 -12.53
N ARG A 196 9.33 -9.27 -12.47
CA ARG A 196 8.54 -9.38 -13.72
C ARG A 196 8.32 -8.06 -14.45
N ILE A 197 8.40 -6.93 -13.77
CA ILE A 197 8.28 -5.59 -14.36
C ILE A 197 9.68 -5.11 -14.78
N ASN A 198 10.22 -5.75 -15.82
CA ASN A 198 11.46 -5.39 -16.49
C ASN A 198 11.34 -5.76 -17.98
N PRO A 199 11.49 -4.81 -18.91
CA PRO A 199 11.23 -5.03 -20.35
C PRO A 199 12.25 -5.92 -21.04
N THR A 200 13.40 -6.22 -20.41
CA THR A 200 14.46 -7.04 -21.00
C THR A 200 13.93 -8.41 -21.40
N GLY A 201 13.94 -8.69 -22.70
CA GLY A 201 13.47 -9.95 -23.28
C GLY A 201 11.95 -10.18 -23.28
N LYS A 202 11.14 -9.23 -22.77
CA LYS A 202 9.67 -9.38 -22.62
C LYS A 202 8.90 -8.52 -23.63
N LYS A 203 8.68 -9.03 -24.82
CA LYS A 203 8.03 -8.32 -25.96
C LYS A 203 6.68 -7.68 -25.60
N ARG A 204 5.84 -8.36 -24.81
CA ARG A 204 4.52 -7.83 -24.40
C ARG A 204 4.66 -6.62 -23.50
N LEU A 205 5.57 -6.63 -22.52
CA LEU A 205 5.83 -5.48 -21.67
C LEU A 205 6.43 -4.32 -22.48
N GLN A 206 7.36 -4.61 -23.40
CA GLN A 206 7.92 -3.58 -24.31
C GLN A 206 6.82 -2.92 -25.16
N ALA A 207 5.87 -3.68 -25.68
CA ALA A 207 4.74 -3.13 -26.43
C ALA A 207 3.85 -2.27 -25.53
N ALA A 208 3.49 -2.76 -24.34
CA ALA A 208 2.68 -2.03 -23.38
C ALA A 208 3.30 -0.67 -22.98
N LEU A 209 4.61 -0.65 -22.72
CA LEU A 209 5.33 0.60 -22.39
C LEU A 209 5.34 1.59 -23.56
N ARG A 210 5.52 1.12 -24.81
CA ARG A 210 5.45 2.00 -26.01
C ARG A 210 4.05 2.55 -26.27
N GLU A 211 3.03 1.79 -25.94
CA GLU A 211 1.61 2.16 -26.07
C GLU A 211 1.06 2.92 -24.87
N ASP A 212 1.93 3.20 -23.86
CA ASP A 212 1.55 3.83 -22.60
C ASP A 212 0.45 3.04 -21.84
N ASN A 213 0.44 1.73 -22.00
CA ASN A 213 -0.52 0.81 -21.39
C ASN A 213 -0.02 0.36 -20.01
N LEU A 214 -0.33 1.14 -18.98
CA LEU A 214 0.04 0.84 -17.59
C LEU A 214 -0.78 -0.30 -16.96
N ASP A 215 -1.95 -0.62 -17.49
CA ASP A 215 -2.77 -1.73 -16.98
C ASP A 215 -2.02 -3.07 -17.08
N TYR A 216 -1.18 -3.23 -18.11
CA TYR A 216 -0.33 -4.42 -18.21
C TYR A 216 0.76 -4.44 -17.11
N VAL A 217 1.36 -3.29 -16.80
CA VAL A 217 2.35 -3.15 -15.72
C VAL A 217 1.70 -3.47 -14.37
N VAL A 218 0.54 -2.90 -14.11
CA VAL A 218 -0.28 -3.15 -12.90
C VAL A 218 -0.63 -4.63 -12.79
N GLY A 219 -1.10 -5.25 -13.87
CA GLY A 219 -1.40 -6.68 -13.90
C GLY A 219 -0.19 -7.57 -13.55
N GLN A 220 1.03 -7.17 -13.96
CA GLN A 220 2.25 -7.86 -13.53
C GLN A 220 2.53 -7.65 -12.03
N GLY A 221 2.27 -6.47 -11.48
CA GLY A 221 2.40 -6.19 -10.06
C GLY A 221 1.46 -7.04 -9.20
N ILE A 222 0.18 -7.04 -9.52
CA ILE A 222 -0.87 -7.83 -8.84
C ILE A 222 -0.53 -9.32 -8.88
N SER A 223 -0.17 -9.83 -10.07
CA SER A 223 0.18 -11.24 -10.23
C SER A 223 1.38 -11.65 -9.35
N GLN A 224 2.40 -10.80 -9.24
CA GLN A 224 3.56 -11.08 -8.37
C GLN A 224 3.20 -11.02 -6.88
N GLN A 225 2.30 -10.12 -6.48
CA GLN A 225 1.77 -10.08 -5.11
C GLN A 225 1.04 -11.38 -4.77
N GLU A 226 0.15 -11.86 -5.64
CA GLU A 226 -0.58 -13.12 -5.47
C GLU A 226 0.36 -14.34 -5.43
N GLN A 227 1.48 -14.27 -6.15
CA GLN A 227 2.51 -15.31 -6.18
C GLN A 227 3.46 -15.27 -4.98
N GLY A 228 3.32 -14.28 -4.07
CA GLY A 228 4.04 -14.22 -2.81
C GLY A 228 5.34 -13.41 -2.86
N ALA A 229 5.46 -12.43 -3.74
CA ALA A 229 6.50 -11.40 -3.63
C ALA A 229 6.28 -10.55 -2.38
N ASP A 230 7.37 -10.07 -1.80
CA ASP A 230 7.37 -9.14 -0.66
C ASP A 230 7.60 -7.68 -1.12
N ALA A 231 8.27 -7.47 -2.25
CA ALA A 231 8.46 -6.18 -2.92
C ALA A 231 8.48 -6.39 -4.45
N LEU A 232 8.36 -5.30 -5.22
CA LEU A 232 8.40 -5.33 -6.69
C LEU A 232 9.57 -4.51 -7.20
N ASP A 233 10.38 -5.13 -8.07
CA ASP A 233 11.37 -4.44 -8.89
C ASP A 233 10.66 -3.84 -10.11
N VAL A 234 10.83 -2.53 -10.32
CA VAL A 234 10.13 -1.77 -11.37
C VAL A 234 11.14 -1.11 -12.28
N ASN A 235 11.32 -1.71 -13.45
CA ASN A 235 12.14 -1.19 -14.54
C ASN A 235 11.27 -0.94 -15.77
N VAL A 236 11.33 0.28 -16.30
CA VAL A 236 10.61 0.69 -17.52
C VAL A 236 11.58 1.17 -18.60
N GLY A 237 12.90 1.01 -18.40
CA GLY A 237 13.96 1.45 -19.32
C GLY A 237 13.83 0.78 -20.68
N LEU A 238 13.42 1.55 -21.69
CA LEU A 238 13.24 1.09 -23.05
C LEU A 238 13.65 2.20 -24.04
N PRO A 239 14.46 1.88 -25.06
CA PRO A 239 14.82 2.88 -26.07
C PRO A 239 13.58 3.49 -26.74
N GLY A 240 13.57 4.83 -26.84
CA GLY A 240 12.54 5.58 -27.54
C GLY A 240 11.33 5.97 -26.69
N ILE A 241 11.35 5.77 -25.37
CA ILE A 241 10.36 6.31 -24.45
C ILE A 241 10.96 7.38 -23.54
N ASP A 242 10.11 8.23 -22.98
CA ASP A 242 10.46 9.17 -21.90
C ASP A 242 10.47 8.39 -20.57
N GLU A 243 11.62 7.87 -20.19
CA GLU A 243 11.79 7.01 -19.03
C GLU A 243 11.42 7.69 -17.71
N PRO A 244 11.87 8.94 -17.40
CA PRO A 244 11.47 9.65 -16.19
C PRO A 244 9.95 9.79 -16.04
N ARG A 245 9.26 10.14 -17.10
CA ARG A 245 7.81 10.24 -17.11
C ARG A 245 7.15 8.86 -16.93
N MET A 246 7.66 7.86 -17.62
CA MET A 246 7.08 6.51 -17.59
C MET A 246 7.24 5.86 -16.23
N ILE A 247 8.41 5.97 -15.60
CA ILE A 247 8.64 5.37 -14.26
C ILE A 247 7.76 6.02 -13.19
N ALA A 248 7.62 7.36 -13.20
CA ALA A 248 6.75 8.06 -12.26
C ALA A 248 5.30 7.56 -12.37
N ARG A 249 4.77 7.47 -13.59
CA ARG A 249 3.42 6.98 -13.85
C ARG A 249 3.24 5.49 -13.50
N ALA A 250 4.24 4.66 -13.78
CA ALA A 250 4.21 3.25 -13.40
C ALA A 250 4.20 3.07 -11.88
N VAL A 251 4.99 3.87 -11.16
CA VAL A 251 5.00 3.92 -9.70
C VAL A 251 3.64 4.34 -9.15
N GLU A 252 3.05 5.42 -9.66
CA GLU A 252 1.72 5.88 -9.25
C GLU A 252 0.64 4.81 -9.49
N ALA A 253 0.65 4.18 -10.67
CA ALA A 253 -0.32 3.15 -11.01
C ALA A 253 -0.17 1.88 -10.14
N LEU A 254 1.08 1.46 -9.84
CA LEU A 254 1.34 0.29 -8.99
C LEU A 254 0.94 0.54 -7.55
N GLN A 255 1.20 1.72 -6.99
CA GLN A 255 0.79 2.08 -5.62
C GLN A 255 -0.74 2.07 -5.44
N GLY A 256 -1.48 2.41 -6.49
CA GLY A 256 -2.94 2.35 -6.50
C GLY A 256 -3.52 0.94 -6.60
N ALA A 257 -2.69 -0.07 -6.90
CA ALA A 257 -3.19 -1.41 -7.23
C ALA A 257 -2.56 -2.54 -6.41
N THR A 258 -1.40 -2.32 -5.78
CA THR A 258 -0.72 -3.32 -4.95
C THR A 258 -0.29 -2.73 -3.60
N LEU A 259 -0.19 -3.60 -2.59
CA LEU A 259 0.34 -3.21 -1.27
C LEU A 259 1.86 -3.30 -1.20
N LEU A 260 2.50 -3.92 -2.21
CA LEU A 260 3.91 -4.23 -2.14
C LEU A 260 4.78 -2.98 -2.23
N PRO A 261 5.81 -2.84 -1.38
CA PRO A 261 6.84 -1.83 -1.55
C PRO A 261 7.54 -1.96 -2.90
N LEU A 262 8.03 -0.83 -3.42
CA LEU A 262 8.67 -0.77 -4.73
C LEU A 262 10.18 -0.59 -4.62
N GLN A 263 10.88 -1.23 -5.54
CA GLN A 263 12.26 -1.02 -5.91
C GLN A 263 12.28 -0.31 -7.26
N ILE A 264 12.91 0.86 -7.32
CA ILE A 264 12.99 1.70 -8.53
C ILE A 264 14.27 1.33 -9.24
N ASP A 265 14.15 0.66 -10.39
CA ASP A 265 15.28 0.11 -11.15
C ASP A 265 15.53 0.92 -12.43
N SER A 266 16.60 1.69 -12.44
CA SER A 266 17.09 2.44 -13.60
C SER A 266 18.56 2.76 -13.50
N THR A 267 19.22 2.95 -14.65
CA THR A 267 20.56 3.53 -14.78
C THR A 267 20.53 5.04 -15.02
N ASN A 268 19.34 5.62 -15.24
CA ASN A 268 19.14 7.05 -15.48
C ASN A 268 18.77 7.74 -14.15
N ALA A 269 19.63 8.64 -13.67
CA ALA A 269 19.41 9.38 -12.42
C ALA A 269 18.12 10.20 -12.42
N ASP A 270 17.75 10.83 -13.56
CA ASP A 270 16.50 11.59 -13.67
C ASP A 270 15.26 10.67 -13.56
N ALA A 271 15.36 9.45 -14.11
CA ALA A 271 14.29 8.47 -13.97
C ALA A 271 14.18 7.94 -12.52
N ILE A 272 15.33 7.68 -11.87
CA ILE A 272 15.36 7.32 -10.44
C ILE A 272 14.69 8.42 -9.62
N GLU A 273 15.08 9.69 -9.81
CA GLU A 273 14.51 10.81 -9.07
C GLU A 273 13.00 10.96 -9.29
N ALA A 274 12.55 10.88 -10.55
CA ALA A 274 11.12 10.94 -10.88
C ALA A 274 10.34 9.80 -10.21
N GLY A 275 10.86 8.58 -10.22
CA GLY A 275 10.23 7.43 -9.59
C GLY A 275 10.16 7.53 -8.07
N VAL A 276 11.27 7.89 -7.40
CA VAL A 276 11.27 8.00 -5.94
C VAL A 276 10.48 9.22 -5.45
N ARG A 277 10.39 10.29 -6.25
CA ARG A 277 9.55 11.45 -5.93
C ARG A 277 8.06 11.10 -5.94
N ALA A 278 7.62 10.30 -6.92
CA ALA A 278 6.24 9.84 -7.07
C ALA A 278 5.81 8.78 -6.03
N TYR A 279 6.77 8.14 -5.37
CA TYR A 279 6.51 7.01 -4.49
C TYR A 279 6.13 7.44 -3.06
N ALA A 280 5.03 6.93 -2.52
CA ALA A 280 4.61 7.15 -1.12
C ALA A 280 5.15 6.04 -0.22
N GLY A 281 6.31 6.27 0.39
CA GLY A 281 6.99 5.31 1.25
C GLY A 281 8.50 5.48 1.21
N LYS A 282 9.23 4.50 1.77
CA LYS A 282 10.69 4.39 1.74
C LYS A 282 11.09 3.29 0.74
N PRO A 283 11.34 3.63 -0.55
CA PRO A 283 11.66 2.67 -1.60
C PRO A 283 13.10 2.18 -1.54
N ILE A 284 13.42 1.23 -2.44
CA ILE A 284 14.80 0.84 -2.76
C ILE A 284 15.17 1.46 -4.10
N ILE A 285 16.36 2.03 -4.23
CA ILE A 285 16.96 2.41 -5.52
C ILE A 285 17.83 1.25 -6.00
N ASN A 286 17.58 0.76 -7.18
CA ASN A 286 18.38 -0.21 -7.92
C ASN A 286 18.94 0.49 -9.17
N SER A 287 20.20 0.97 -9.18
CA SER A 287 21.26 0.77 -8.22
C SER A 287 22.37 1.84 -8.31
N VAL A 288 23.27 1.79 -7.36
CA VAL A 288 24.61 2.41 -7.50
C VAL A 288 25.66 1.32 -7.73
N ASN A 289 26.88 1.70 -8.09
CA ASN A 289 28.03 0.80 -8.18
C ASN A 289 29.29 1.52 -7.67
N GLY A 290 30.46 0.89 -7.76
CA GLY A 290 31.72 1.46 -7.30
C GLY A 290 32.27 2.62 -8.12
N LYS A 291 31.65 2.97 -9.27
CA LYS A 291 32.10 4.11 -10.09
C LYS A 291 31.74 5.44 -9.45
N GLN A 292 32.71 6.34 -9.34
CA GLN A 292 32.48 7.61 -8.65
C GLN A 292 31.39 8.45 -9.30
N GLU A 293 31.30 8.48 -10.62
CA GLU A 293 30.26 9.21 -11.36
C GLU A 293 28.81 8.77 -11.00
N VAL A 294 28.63 7.46 -10.76
CA VAL A 294 27.31 6.89 -10.39
C VAL A 294 26.99 7.20 -8.93
N LEU A 295 27.99 7.09 -8.04
CA LEU A 295 27.83 7.43 -6.62
C LEU A 295 27.45 8.91 -6.45
N ASP A 296 28.15 9.81 -7.16
CA ASP A 296 27.88 11.26 -7.11
C ASP A 296 26.52 11.65 -7.70
N ALA A 297 26.00 10.88 -8.66
CA ALA A 297 24.70 11.16 -9.27
C ALA A 297 23.53 10.63 -8.44
N VAL A 298 23.63 9.44 -7.84
CA VAL A 298 22.49 8.74 -7.25
C VAL A 298 22.41 8.86 -5.72
N LEU A 299 23.56 8.88 -5.02
CA LEU A 299 23.53 8.97 -3.54
C LEU A 299 22.89 10.26 -3.01
N PRO A 300 23.07 11.45 -3.64
CA PRO A 300 22.32 12.65 -3.25
C PRO A 300 20.80 12.46 -3.35
N ILE A 301 20.32 11.80 -4.42
CA ILE A 301 18.89 11.48 -4.59
C ILE A 301 18.42 10.56 -3.46
N ALA A 302 19.16 9.48 -3.18
CA ALA A 302 18.83 8.55 -2.11
C ALA A 302 18.78 9.22 -0.73
N ALA A 303 19.70 10.13 -0.45
CA ALA A 303 19.73 10.91 0.79
C ALA A 303 18.57 11.92 0.86
N HIS A 304 18.27 12.60 -0.26
CA HIS A 304 17.20 13.60 -0.31
C HIS A 304 15.82 12.99 -0.07
N TYR A 305 15.53 11.87 -0.71
CA TYR A 305 14.21 11.19 -0.63
C TYR A 305 14.13 10.09 0.45
N GLY A 306 15.20 9.88 1.23
CA GLY A 306 15.20 8.90 2.30
C GLY A 306 15.22 7.43 1.84
N CYS A 307 15.71 7.14 0.62
CA CYS A 307 15.64 5.82 0.01
C CYS A 307 16.69 4.84 0.57
N ASN A 308 16.39 3.55 0.45
CA ASN A 308 17.40 2.50 0.50
C ASN A 308 18.12 2.39 -0.84
N VAL A 309 19.31 1.75 -0.86
CA VAL A 309 20.14 1.65 -2.07
C VAL A 309 20.67 0.23 -2.24
N ILE A 310 20.64 -0.29 -3.48
CA ILE A 310 21.42 -1.48 -3.85
C ILE A 310 22.78 -1.02 -4.39
N GLY A 311 23.86 -1.59 -3.83
CA GLY A 311 25.22 -1.40 -4.30
C GLY A 311 25.71 -2.60 -5.08
N LEU A 312 25.96 -2.42 -6.39
CA LEU A 312 26.54 -3.45 -7.26
C LEU A 312 28.05 -3.52 -7.08
N THR A 313 28.60 -4.71 -6.87
CA THR A 313 30.04 -4.91 -6.70
C THR A 313 30.81 -4.91 -8.03
N LEU A 314 30.75 -3.79 -8.75
CA LEU A 314 31.51 -3.47 -9.94
C LEU A 314 32.04 -2.02 -9.85
N ASP A 315 33.14 -1.72 -10.54
CA ASP A 315 33.72 -0.40 -10.62
C ASP A 315 34.25 -0.08 -12.04
N GLU A 316 35.17 0.83 -12.14
CA GLU A 316 35.79 1.27 -13.40
C GLU A 316 36.49 0.11 -14.15
N ASP A 317 37.02 -0.88 -13.43
CA ASP A 317 37.69 -2.06 -13.99
C ASP A 317 36.71 -3.20 -14.33
N GLY A 318 35.41 -3.04 -14.00
CA GLY A 318 34.35 -4.00 -14.29
C GLY A 318 33.97 -4.87 -13.09
N ILE A 319 33.58 -6.12 -13.35
CA ILE A 319 33.11 -7.05 -12.31
C ILE A 319 34.30 -7.90 -11.85
N PRO A 320 34.73 -7.82 -10.56
CA PRO A 320 35.82 -8.59 -10.04
C PRO A 320 35.62 -10.10 -10.07
N ALA A 321 36.67 -10.86 -10.24
CA ALA A 321 36.62 -12.30 -10.27
C ALA A 321 36.51 -12.94 -8.86
N THR A 322 37.11 -12.31 -7.84
CA THR A 322 37.20 -12.87 -6.47
C THR A 322 36.22 -12.24 -5.49
N ALA A 323 35.88 -12.99 -4.46
CA ALA A 323 35.03 -12.51 -3.37
C ALA A 323 35.62 -11.32 -2.62
N SER A 324 36.95 -11.34 -2.37
CA SER A 324 37.63 -10.27 -1.63
C SER A 324 37.57 -8.93 -2.34
N GLU A 325 37.77 -8.93 -3.66
CA GLU A 325 37.69 -7.71 -4.50
C GLU A 325 36.26 -7.18 -4.52
N ARG A 326 35.22 -8.04 -4.61
CA ARG A 326 33.82 -7.64 -4.53
C ARG A 326 33.49 -7.00 -3.18
N VAL A 327 34.00 -7.54 -2.08
CA VAL A 327 33.84 -6.97 -0.73
C VAL A 327 34.53 -5.61 -0.61
N ALA A 328 35.69 -5.42 -1.26
CA ALA A 328 36.38 -4.14 -1.27
C ALA A 328 35.53 -3.04 -1.94
N ILE A 329 34.89 -3.35 -3.09
CA ILE A 329 33.98 -2.42 -3.76
C ILE A 329 32.72 -2.17 -2.89
N ALA A 330 32.15 -3.21 -2.28
CA ALA A 330 31.03 -3.05 -1.35
C ALA A 330 31.37 -2.08 -0.21
N ARG A 331 32.56 -2.21 0.38
CA ARG A 331 33.05 -1.30 1.43
C ARG A 331 33.16 0.14 0.91
N ARG A 332 33.74 0.35 -0.29
CA ARG A 332 33.81 1.68 -0.93
C ARG A 332 32.42 2.31 -1.08
N ILE A 333 31.43 1.55 -1.56
CA ILE A 333 30.04 2.03 -1.70
C ILE A 333 29.45 2.43 -0.34
N ILE A 334 29.63 1.61 0.69
CA ILE A 334 29.15 1.90 2.05
C ILE A 334 29.80 3.15 2.62
N ASP A 335 31.11 3.30 2.47
CA ASP A 335 31.88 4.44 2.97
C ASP A 335 31.48 5.75 2.25
N GLU A 336 31.25 5.70 0.94
CA GLU A 336 30.73 6.85 0.19
C GLU A 336 29.28 7.19 0.59
N ALA A 337 28.39 6.19 0.72
CA ALA A 337 27.01 6.40 1.16
C ALA A 337 26.95 7.06 2.54
N ALA A 338 27.84 6.70 3.46
CA ALA A 338 27.93 7.30 4.78
C ALA A 338 28.21 8.82 4.74
N ARG A 339 28.92 9.34 3.71
CA ARG A 339 29.16 10.78 3.54
C ARG A 339 27.88 11.57 3.25
N TYR A 340 26.89 10.91 2.69
CA TYR A 340 25.55 11.45 2.44
C TYR A 340 24.55 11.14 3.56
N GLY A 341 25.02 10.61 4.70
CA GLY A 341 24.16 10.24 5.83
C GLY A 341 23.33 8.98 5.61
N ILE A 342 23.71 8.14 4.63
CA ILE A 342 23.07 6.86 4.36
C ILE A 342 23.79 5.78 5.17
N GLY A 343 23.12 5.28 6.23
CA GLY A 343 23.67 4.24 7.09
C GLY A 343 23.62 2.84 6.45
N ARG A 344 24.37 1.90 7.03
CA ARG A 344 24.47 0.51 6.53
C ARG A 344 23.11 -0.21 6.51
N GLU A 345 22.23 0.13 7.43
CA GLU A 345 20.86 -0.38 7.53
C GLU A 345 19.96 0.05 6.35
N ARG A 346 20.47 0.90 5.48
CA ARG A 346 19.78 1.35 4.25
C ARG A 346 20.42 0.80 2.97
N ILE A 347 21.39 -0.14 3.09
CA ILE A 347 22.16 -0.64 1.96
C ILE A 347 21.95 -2.14 1.81
N LEU A 348 21.62 -2.59 0.59
CA LEU A 348 21.71 -3.96 0.12
C LEU A 348 22.94 -4.08 -0.81
N ILE A 349 23.71 -5.14 -0.68
CA ILE A 349 24.82 -5.40 -1.61
C ILE A 349 24.44 -6.51 -2.57
N ASP A 350 24.55 -6.24 -3.87
CA ASP A 350 24.49 -7.23 -4.94
C ASP A 350 25.91 -7.63 -5.37
N CYS A 351 26.27 -8.88 -5.04
CA CYS A 351 27.56 -9.46 -5.40
C CYS A 351 27.65 -9.85 -6.89
N LEU A 352 26.66 -9.55 -7.71
CA LEU A 352 26.56 -9.75 -9.15
C LEU A 352 26.73 -11.20 -9.60
N VAL A 353 25.60 -11.82 -9.93
CA VAL A 353 25.57 -13.20 -10.40
C VAL A 353 26.01 -13.29 -11.86
N MET A 354 27.13 -13.95 -12.08
CA MET A 354 27.62 -14.30 -13.39
C MET A 354 27.06 -15.64 -13.86
N THR A 355 26.85 -15.78 -15.17
CA THR A 355 26.30 -17.05 -15.70
C THR A 355 27.29 -18.20 -15.55
N ALA A 356 26.78 -19.33 -15.06
CA ALA A 356 27.56 -20.55 -14.90
C ALA A 356 28.02 -21.16 -16.25
N SER A 357 27.36 -20.83 -17.36
CA SER A 357 27.75 -21.33 -18.68
C SER A 357 29.15 -20.88 -19.13
N THR A 358 29.58 -19.68 -18.72
CA THR A 358 30.88 -19.11 -19.11
C THR A 358 31.81 -18.86 -17.93
N ASN A 359 31.27 -18.77 -16.69
CA ASN A 359 32.01 -18.36 -15.50
C ASN A 359 31.75 -19.32 -14.30
N GLN A 360 31.76 -20.62 -14.54
CA GLN A 360 31.37 -21.63 -13.54
C GLN A 360 32.14 -21.49 -12.22
N ALA A 361 33.44 -21.24 -12.27
CA ALA A 361 34.30 -21.07 -11.08
C ALA A 361 33.90 -19.87 -10.23
N GLN A 362 33.32 -18.81 -10.83
CA GLN A 362 32.91 -17.62 -10.09
C GLN A 362 31.64 -17.83 -9.25
N VAL A 363 30.85 -18.86 -9.51
CA VAL A 363 29.63 -19.13 -8.70
C VAL A 363 29.98 -19.31 -7.21
N THR A 364 31.06 -20.04 -6.92
CA THR A 364 31.55 -20.20 -5.54
C THR A 364 32.05 -18.87 -4.93
N GLU A 365 32.74 -18.04 -5.72
CA GLU A 365 33.20 -16.72 -5.29
C GLU A 365 32.04 -15.76 -5.01
N ILE A 366 30.95 -15.83 -5.79
CA ILE A 366 29.73 -15.04 -5.53
C ILE A 366 29.12 -15.42 -4.17
N LEU A 367 28.93 -16.72 -3.90
CA LEU A 367 28.39 -17.19 -2.63
C LEU A 367 29.30 -16.80 -1.44
N ARG A 368 30.62 -16.89 -1.63
CA ARG A 368 31.61 -16.45 -0.63
C ARG A 368 31.54 -14.94 -0.40
N ALA A 369 31.36 -14.12 -1.45
CA ALA A 369 31.22 -12.66 -1.33
C ALA A 369 29.97 -12.30 -0.51
N VAL A 370 28.82 -12.96 -0.74
CA VAL A 370 27.62 -12.79 0.07
C VAL A 370 27.91 -13.05 1.55
N THR A 371 28.58 -14.17 1.86
CA THR A 371 28.96 -14.51 3.25
C THR A 371 29.84 -13.44 3.89
N LEU A 372 30.85 -12.97 3.16
CA LEU A 372 31.78 -11.96 3.66
C LEU A 372 31.09 -10.59 3.84
N CYS A 373 30.22 -10.16 2.93
CA CYS A 373 29.45 -8.92 3.09
C CYS A 373 28.59 -8.96 4.35
N ARG A 374 27.96 -10.08 4.64
CA ARG A 374 27.19 -10.28 5.87
C ARG A 374 28.07 -10.23 7.12
N GLN A 375 29.16 -10.97 7.13
CA GLN A 375 30.01 -11.16 8.31
C GLN A 375 30.92 -9.97 8.60
N GLU A 376 31.56 -9.40 7.57
CA GLU A 376 32.55 -8.34 7.74
C GLU A 376 31.97 -6.93 7.64
N LEU A 377 30.95 -6.71 6.77
CA LEU A 377 30.37 -5.40 6.56
C LEU A 377 29.08 -5.20 7.35
N GLY A 378 28.41 -6.28 7.79
CA GLY A 378 27.16 -6.21 8.53
C GLY A 378 26.00 -5.64 7.70
N VAL A 379 25.98 -5.90 6.39
CA VAL A 379 24.94 -5.46 5.47
C VAL A 379 24.14 -6.64 4.93
N HIS A 380 22.90 -6.40 4.52
CA HIS A 380 22.09 -7.37 3.82
C HIS A 380 22.51 -7.52 2.37
N CYS A 381 22.20 -8.68 1.77
CA CYS A 381 22.56 -8.98 0.39
C CYS A 381 21.33 -9.28 -0.47
N THR A 382 21.40 -8.83 -1.72
CA THR A 382 20.48 -9.16 -2.79
C THR A 382 21.23 -9.82 -3.95
N LEU A 383 20.54 -10.59 -4.78
CA LEU A 383 21.06 -11.18 -6.01
C LEU A 383 19.98 -11.32 -7.06
N GLY A 384 20.30 -11.00 -8.31
CA GLY A 384 19.50 -11.37 -9.48
C GLY A 384 19.66 -12.86 -9.80
N VAL A 385 18.85 -13.71 -9.17
CA VAL A 385 18.98 -15.18 -9.16
C VAL A 385 18.98 -15.78 -10.56
N SER A 386 18.16 -15.28 -11.46
CA SER A 386 17.94 -15.81 -12.81
C SER A 386 19.18 -15.73 -13.71
N ASN A 387 20.19 -14.93 -13.36
CA ASN A 387 21.39 -14.71 -14.15
C ASN A 387 22.31 -15.95 -14.17
N VAL A 388 22.34 -16.76 -13.10
CA VAL A 388 23.25 -17.92 -12.99
C VAL A 388 23.06 -18.94 -14.10
N SER A 389 21.85 -19.07 -14.63
CA SER A 389 21.48 -20.10 -15.63
C SER A 389 21.40 -19.57 -17.05
N PHE A 390 21.83 -18.34 -17.32
CA PHE A 390 21.71 -17.77 -18.66
C PHE A 390 22.46 -18.64 -19.69
N GLY A 391 21.77 -18.99 -20.81
CA GLY A 391 22.33 -19.85 -21.86
C GLY A 391 22.34 -21.35 -21.56
N LEU A 392 21.78 -21.80 -20.41
CA LEU A 392 21.70 -23.20 -20.04
C LEU A 392 20.25 -23.74 -20.14
N PRO A 393 20.06 -25.04 -20.41
CA PRO A 393 18.74 -25.66 -20.37
C PRO A 393 18.26 -25.85 -18.92
N ALA A 394 16.97 -26.15 -18.73
CA ALA A 394 16.35 -26.40 -17.42
C ALA A 394 16.66 -25.32 -16.37
N ARG A 395 16.56 -24.06 -16.79
CA ARG A 395 16.96 -22.88 -16.00
C ARG A 395 16.36 -22.85 -14.60
N GLU A 396 15.07 -23.18 -14.44
CA GLU A 396 14.41 -23.17 -13.15
C GLU A 396 15.01 -24.16 -12.14
N LEU A 397 15.48 -25.32 -12.63
CA LEU A 397 16.15 -26.30 -11.77
C LEU A 397 17.48 -25.75 -11.23
N LEU A 398 18.29 -25.17 -12.12
CA LEU A 398 19.59 -24.59 -11.73
C LEU A 398 19.40 -23.38 -10.81
N ASN A 399 18.46 -22.50 -11.14
CA ASN A 399 18.19 -21.30 -10.36
C ASN A 399 17.67 -21.64 -8.95
N ALA A 400 16.77 -22.61 -8.80
CA ALA A 400 16.29 -23.03 -7.49
C ALA A 400 17.41 -23.66 -6.63
N THR A 401 18.30 -24.43 -7.25
CA THR A 401 19.47 -25.00 -6.58
C THR A 401 20.46 -23.92 -6.14
N PHE A 402 20.73 -22.95 -7.01
CA PHE A 402 21.57 -21.81 -6.68
C PHE A 402 20.96 -20.95 -5.57
N LEU A 403 19.64 -20.69 -5.64
CA LEU A 403 18.89 -19.94 -4.62
C LEU A 403 19.04 -20.59 -3.24
N ALA A 404 18.88 -21.92 -3.13
CA ALA A 404 19.06 -22.64 -1.87
C ALA A 404 20.51 -22.52 -1.33
N ALA A 405 21.51 -22.60 -2.22
CA ALA A 405 22.90 -22.39 -1.84
C ALA A 405 23.17 -20.94 -1.40
N ALA A 406 22.56 -19.96 -2.07
CA ALA A 406 22.69 -18.55 -1.74
C ALA A 406 22.04 -18.22 -0.38
N PHE A 407 20.91 -18.80 -0.05
CA PHE A 407 20.32 -18.70 1.28
C PHE A 407 21.29 -19.23 2.37
N GLY A 408 21.92 -20.39 2.12
CA GLY A 408 22.95 -20.92 3.01
C GLY A 408 24.17 -20.00 3.15
N ALA A 409 24.48 -19.19 2.15
CA ALA A 409 25.54 -18.17 2.18
C ALA A 409 25.11 -16.86 2.87
N GLY A 410 23.82 -16.66 3.14
CA GLY A 410 23.25 -15.49 3.83
C GLY A 410 22.53 -14.50 2.93
N LEU A 411 22.02 -14.92 1.77
CA LEU A 411 21.15 -14.10 0.93
C LEU A 411 19.84 -13.77 1.63
N ASP A 412 19.46 -12.49 1.67
CA ASP A 412 18.24 -11.99 2.34
C ASP A 412 17.15 -11.60 1.33
N ALA A 413 17.52 -10.96 0.23
CA ALA A 413 16.59 -10.32 -0.69
C ALA A 413 16.79 -10.80 -2.14
N PRO A 414 16.36 -12.02 -2.51
CA PRO A 414 16.48 -12.51 -3.87
C PRO A 414 15.58 -11.73 -4.83
N ILE A 415 16.15 -11.22 -5.93
CA ILE A 415 15.41 -10.69 -7.08
C ILE A 415 15.13 -11.85 -8.01
N MET A 416 13.86 -12.25 -8.13
CA MET A 416 13.48 -13.47 -8.83
C MET A 416 12.03 -13.44 -9.32
N ASN A 417 11.66 -14.42 -10.15
CA ASN A 417 10.27 -14.61 -10.58
C ASN A 417 9.46 -15.39 -9.52
N PRO A 418 8.56 -14.75 -8.76
CA PRO A 418 7.74 -15.43 -7.75
C PRO A 418 6.72 -16.40 -8.38
N GLY A 419 6.46 -16.31 -9.69
CA GLY A 419 5.61 -17.24 -10.44
C GLY A 419 6.25 -18.60 -10.68
N SER A 420 7.54 -18.78 -10.39
CA SER A 420 8.18 -20.10 -10.46
C SER A 420 7.93 -20.87 -9.17
N GLN A 421 7.15 -21.95 -9.27
CA GLN A 421 6.84 -22.81 -8.12
C GLN A 421 8.12 -23.34 -7.48
N ARG A 422 9.13 -23.73 -8.27
CA ARG A 422 10.41 -24.23 -7.76
C ARG A 422 11.17 -23.24 -6.90
N TYR A 423 11.14 -21.96 -7.27
CA TYR A 423 11.80 -20.90 -6.47
C TYR A 423 11.05 -20.68 -5.18
N MET A 424 9.72 -20.59 -5.24
CA MET A 424 8.90 -20.39 -4.06
C MET A 424 8.94 -21.61 -3.11
N ASP A 425 9.05 -22.84 -3.64
CA ASP A 425 9.27 -24.03 -2.83
C ASP A 425 10.60 -23.96 -2.06
N ALA A 426 11.67 -23.47 -2.68
CA ALA A 426 12.94 -23.23 -2.00
C ALA A 426 12.82 -22.16 -0.91
N VAL A 427 12.11 -21.04 -1.19
CA VAL A 427 11.84 -19.97 -0.20
C VAL A 427 11.06 -20.49 0.99
N HIS A 428 9.92 -21.17 0.76
CA HIS A 428 9.08 -21.67 1.84
C HIS A 428 9.81 -22.74 2.68
N SER A 429 10.58 -23.62 2.04
CA SER A 429 11.39 -24.61 2.73
C SER A 429 12.46 -23.94 3.59
N TYR A 430 13.14 -22.93 3.05
CA TYR A 430 14.16 -22.20 3.80
C TYR A 430 13.59 -21.43 4.99
N ARG A 431 12.41 -20.81 4.85
CA ARG A 431 11.70 -20.11 5.94
C ARG A 431 11.38 -21.05 7.12
N VAL A 432 11.17 -22.34 6.87
CA VAL A 432 11.05 -23.35 7.93
C VAL A 432 12.41 -23.65 8.57
N LEU A 433 13.44 -23.87 7.74
CA LEU A 433 14.78 -24.27 8.20
C LEU A 433 15.49 -23.18 9.01
N ASN A 434 15.20 -21.91 8.70
CA ASN A 434 15.78 -20.76 9.43
C ASN A 434 14.89 -20.23 10.56
N ALA A 435 13.83 -20.98 10.93
CA ALA A 435 12.87 -20.62 11.98
C ALA A 435 12.09 -19.30 11.75
N GLU A 436 11.95 -18.85 10.52
CA GLU A 436 11.06 -17.73 10.15
C GLU A 436 9.58 -18.16 10.18
N ASP A 437 9.28 -19.38 9.75
CA ASP A 437 7.96 -20.00 9.84
C ASP A 437 7.85 -20.88 11.10
N LEU A 438 7.63 -20.22 12.25
CA LEU A 438 7.54 -20.89 13.54
C LEU A 438 6.38 -21.89 13.57
N GLY A 439 6.68 -23.14 13.97
CA GLY A 439 5.71 -24.23 13.96
C GLY A 439 5.36 -24.73 12.55
N SER A 440 6.04 -24.24 11.51
CA SER A 440 5.83 -24.62 10.11
C SER A 440 4.39 -24.42 9.63
N VAL A 441 3.67 -23.46 10.21
CA VAL A 441 2.22 -23.25 9.97
C VAL A 441 1.94 -22.96 8.50
N ARG A 442 2.63 -21.96 7.94
CA ARG A 442 2.46 -21.56 6.54
C ARG A 442 2.89 -22.66 5.56
N PHE A 443 3.95 -23.38 5.91
CA PHE A 443 4.43 -24.50 5.11
C PHE A 443 3.42 -25.66 5.09
N ILE A 444 2.85 -26.02 6.24
CA ILE A 444 1.83 -27.07 6.35
C ILE A 444 0.58 -26.67 5.57
N GLU A 445 0.07 -25.46 5.75
CA GLU A 445 -1.10 -24.95 5.01
C GLU A 445 -0.90 -25.06 3.50
N ARG A 446 0.28 -24.70 3.01
CA ARG A 446 0.58 -24.69 1.57
C ARG A 446 0.77 -26.10 1.02
N TYR A 447 1.40 -27.01 1.74
CA TYR A 447 1.86 -28.30 1.25
C TYR A 447 1.12 -29.52 1.83
N ALA A 448 0.09 -29.37 2.66
CA ALA A 448 -0.66 -30.49 3.24
C ALA A 448 -1.24 -31.47 2.21
N GLY A 449 -1.62 -30.97 1.04
CA GLY A 449 -2.13 -31.77 -0.08
C GLY A 449 -1.12 -31.97 -1.23
N TRP A 450 0.18 -31.68 -1.00
CA TRP A 450 1.17 -31.70 -2.05
C TRP A 450 1.50 -33.12 -2.51
N ASN A 451 1.38 -33.33 -3.83
CA ASN A 451 1.80 -34.56 -4.49
C ASN A 451 3.18 -34.36 -5.10
N ASP A 452 4.16 -35.14 -4.66
CA ASP A 452 5.52 -35.11 -5.19
C ASP A 452 5.53 -35.44 -6.70
N PRO A 453 5.82 -34.48 -7.59
CA PRO A 453 5.87 -34.73 -9.03
C PRO A 453 7.04 -35.64 -9.44
N TYR A 454 7.99 -35.88 -8.53
CA TYR A 454 9.16 -36.72 -8.74
C TYR A 454 9.04 -38.09 -8.07
N LYS A 455 7.87 -38.41 -7.48
CA LYS A 455 7.63 -39.71 -6.87
C LYS A 455 7.68 -40.79 -7.94
N VAL A 456 8.81 -41.48 -8.05
CA VAL A 456 8.93 -42.67 -8.91
C VAL A 456 7.99 -43.73 -8.36
N PRO A 457 7.05 -44.30 -9.15
CA PRO A 457 6.26 -45.42 -8.70
C PRO A 457 7.22 -46.54 -8.28
N VAL A 458 7.30 -46.83 -6.99
CA VAL A 458 8.02 -48.03 -6.53
C VAL A 458 7.16 -49.21 -6.98
N ASN A 459 7.49 -49.82 -8.10
CA ASN A 459 6.98 -51.12 -8.45
C ASN A 459 7.56 -52.12 -7.42
N VAL A 460 6.87 -52.29 -6.31
CA VAL A 460 7.06 -53.43 -5.44
C VAL A 460 6.54 -54.61 -6.27
N ALA A 461 7.45 -55.33 -6.91
CA ALA A 461 7.15 -56.61 -7.52
C ALA A 461 6.56 -57.50 -6.44
N SER A 462 5.26 -57.52 -6.28
CA SER A 462 4.55 -58.53 -5.52
C SER A 462 4.68 -59.84 -6.26
N THR A 463 5.28 -60.83 -5.63
CA THR A 463 5.31 -62.21 -5.98
C THR A 463 3.97 -62.71 -6.49
N PRO A 464 3.91 -63.48 -7.58
CA PRO A 464 2.63 -63.86 -8.21
C PRO A 464 1.89 -64.90 -7.39
N ALA A 465 0.73 -64.56 -6.85
CA ALA A 465 -0.29 -65.53 -6.48
C ALA A 465 -1.27 -65.71 -7.66
N ALA A 466 -1.46 -66.95 -8.00
CA ALA A 466 -2.06 -67.44 -9.25
C ALA A 466 -3.56 -67.13 -9.46
N SER A 467 -3.88 -66.94 -10.72
CA SER A 467 -5.07 -67.34 -11.48
C SER A 467 -6.48 -66.87 -11.06
N SER A 468 -7.18 -66.07 -11.89
CA SER A 468 -8.12 -66.63 -12.86
C SER A 468 -8.78 -65.53 -13.71
N SER A 469 -8.68 -65.75 -15.01
CA SER A 469 -9.59 -65.49 -16.11
C SER A 469 -10.66 -64.38 -16.03
N SER A 470 -10.64 -63.37 -16.88
CA SER A 470 -11.33 -63.26 -18.16
C SER A 470 -11.35 -61.81 -18.63
N ALA A 471 -10.81 -61.56 -19.81
CA ALA A 471 -11.16 -60.41 -20.62
C ALA A 471 -12.47 -60.70 -21.36
N PRO A 472 -13.19 -59.72 -21.91
CA PRO A 472 -12.68 -58.98 -23.05
C PRO A 472 -13.03 -57.47 -23.11
N ALA A 473 -12.33 -56.84 -24.03
CA ALA A 473 -12.41 -55.49 -24.52
C ALA A 473 -13.81 -55.01 -24.95
N ALA A 474 -14.00 -53.69 -24.80
CA ALA A 474 -14.56 -52.82 -25.84
C ALA A 474 -14.52 -51.33 -25.38
N SER A 475 -13.76 -50.51 -26.07
CA SER A 475 -14.11 -49.09 -26.25
C SER A 475 -15.34 -49.02 -27.16
N PRO A 476 -16.20 -47.99 -27.06
CA PRO A 476 -15.90 -46.77 -27.77
C PRO A 476 -16.39 -45.47 -27.11
N ASN A 477 -15.73 -44.40 -27.53
CA ASN A 477 -16.16 -43.01 -27.55
C ASN A 477 -17.66 -42.78 -27.44
N THR A 478 -18.04 -41.94 -26.47
CA THR A 478 -19.08 -40.91 -26.66
C THR A 478 -18.74 -39.74 -25.79
N ALA A 479 -18.35 -38.64 -26.42
CA ALA A 479 -18.31 -37.33 -25.84
C ALA A 479 -19.75 -36.86 -25.56
N PRO A 480 -20.05 -36.29 -24.40
CA PRO A 480 -21.22 -35.43 -24.29
C PRO A 480 -20.81 -33.99 -24.63
N SER A 481 -21.59 -33.36 -25.49
CA SER A 481 -21.56 -31.95 -25.81
C SER A 481 -21.60 -31.07 -24.55
N PRO A 482 -20.86 -29.97 -24.53
CA PRO A 482 -20.87 -29.02 -23.43
C PRO A 482 -21.99 -28.01 -23.67
N ALA A 483 -23.06 -28.16 -22.94
CA ALA A 483 -24.04 -27.09 -22.77
C ALA A 483 -24.35 -27.03 -21.26
N GLY A 484 -23.65 -26.14 -20.57
CA GLY A 484 -23.90 -25.90 -19.16
C GLY A 484 -22.69 -25.50 -18.28
N ALA A 485 -21.45 -25.62 -18.79
CA ALA A 485 -20.26 -25.35 -17.97
C ALA A 485 -19.69 -23.90 -18.11
N ASN A 486 -20.15 -23.13 -19.10
CA ASN A 486 -19.58 -21.80 -19.34
C ASN A 486 -20.13 -20.68 -18.44
N SER A 487 -21.32 -20.84 -17.85
CA SER A 487 -21.92 -19.76 -17.06
C SER A 487 -21.31 -19.64 -15.66
N ALA A 488 -20.94 -20.74 -15.04
CA ALA A 488 -20.33 -20.70 -13.69
C ALA A 488 -18.85 -20.27 -13.72
N GLN A 489 -18.13 -20.57 -14.81
CA GLN A 489 -16.72 -20.20 -14.98
C GLN A 489 -16.56 -18.71 -15.30
N GLY A 490 -17.39 -18.14 -16.18
CA GLY A 490 -17.35 -16.72 -16.52
C GLY A 490 -17.77 -15.81 -15.37
N ASN A 491 -18.70 -16.24 -14.52
CA ASN A 491 -19.13 -15.51 -13.33
C ASN A 491 -17.98 -15.40 -12.31
N GLY A 492 -17.29 -16.49 -12.00
CA GLY A 492 -16.13 -16.48 -11.10
C GLY A 492 -14.95 -15.66 -11.64
N GLU A 493 -14.76 -15.62 -12.96
CA GLU A 493 -13.70 -14.86 -13.60
C GLU A 493 -13.97 -13.35 -13.55
N LEU A 494 -15.19 -12.88 -13.84
CA LEU A 494 -15.56 -11.47 -13.74
C LEU A 494 -15.46 -10.96 -12.29
N HIS A 495 -15.94 -11.76 -11.36
CA HIS A 495 -15.83 -11.49 -9.92
C HIS A 495 -14.35 -11.30 -9.49
N HIS A 496 -13.48 -12.22 -9.91
CA HIS A 496 -12.04 -12.13 -9.63
C HIS A 496 -11.39 -10.90 -10.27
N LEU A 497 -11.75 -10.54 -11.51
CA LEU A 497 -11.23 -9.33 -12.18
C LEU A 497 -11.61 -8.05 -11.44
N VAL A 498 -12.83 -7.97 -10.92
CA VAL A 498 -13.28 -6.83 -10.11
C VAL A 498 -12.53 -6.76 -8.79
N LEU A 499 -12.46 -7.87 -8.02
CA LEU A 499 -11.72 -7.90 -6.76
C LEU A 499 -10.23 -7.54 -6.92
N SER A 500 -9.61 -7.98 -8.01
CA SER A 500 -8.20 -7.71 -8.28
C SER A 500 -7.95 -6.35 -8.96
N GLY A 501 -8.97 -5.53 -9.19
CA GLY A 501 -8.85 -4.22 -9.81
C GLY A 501 -8.38 -4.23 -11.28
N ARG A 502 -8.56 -5.34 -12.01
CA ARG A 502 -8.06 -5.53 -13.39
C ARG A 502 -8.98 -4.87 -14.41
N LYS A 503 -9.05 -3.54 -14.38
CA LYS A 503 -9.91 -2.70 -15.22
C LYS A 503 -9.82 -3.00 -16.72
N ALA A 504 -8.62 -3.28 -17.26
CA ALA A 504 -8.42 -3.48 -18.69
C ALA A 504 -9.06 -4.77 -19.22
N ASP A 505 -9.15 -5.81 -18.40
CA ASP A 505 -9.63 -7.14 -18.82
C ASP A 505 -11.16 -7.26 -18.71
N VAL A 506 -11.79 -6.46 -17.84
CA VAL A 506 -13.24 -6.49 -17.60
C VAL A 506 -14.06 -6.22 -18.87
N PRO A 507 -13.78 -5.21 -19.71
CA PRO A 507 -14.58 -4.95 -20.90
C PRO A 507 -14.65 -6.10 -21.90
N ALA A 508 -13.56 -6.85 -22.06
CA ALA A 508 -13.53 -8.00 -22.96
C ALA A 508 -14.42 -9.12 -22.43
N LEU A 509 -14.26 -9.49 -21.17
CA LEU A 509 -15.05 -10.53 -20.53
C LEU A 509 -16.54 -10.17 -20.45
N VAL A 510 -16.87 -8.91 -20.17
CA VAL A 510 -18.28 -8.45 -20.16
C VAL A 510 -18.93 -8.57 -21.53
N ARG A 511 -18.22 -8.26 -22.64
CA ARG A 511 -18.75 -8.48 -23.99
C ARG A 511 -19.05 -9.94 -24.28
N ASP A 512 -18.16 -10.83 -23.83
CA ASP A 512 -18.35 -12.29 -24.00
C ASP A 512 -19.53 -12.78 -23.16
N LEU A 513 -19.70 -12.28 -21.94
CA LEU A 513 -20.84 -12.62 -21.07
C LEU A 513 -22.17 -12.12 -21.64
N LEU A 514 -22.22 -10.93 -22.22
CA LEU A 514 -23.42 -10.36 -22.85
C LEU A 514 -23.88 -11.15 -24.11
N ALA A 515 -23.03 -11.98 -24.67
CA ALA A 515 -23.44 -12.89 -25.73
C ALA A 515 -24.29 -14.07 -25.22
N ALA A 516 -24.23 -14.37 -23.91
CA ALA A 516 -24.91 -15.52 -23.30
C ALA A 516 -25.91 -15.13 -22.19
N HIS A 517 -25.80 -13.92 -21.65
CA HIS A 517 -26.59 -13.42 -20.51
C HIS A 517 -27.23 -12.08 -20.83
N ASP A 518 -28.37 -11.78 -20.21
CA ASP A 518 -28.95 -10.45 -20.27
C ASP A 518 -28.10 -9.43 -19.48
N ALA A 519 -28.11 -8.18 -19.94
CA ALA A 519 -27.33 -7.11 -19.33
C ALA A 519 -27.60 -6.91 -17.83
N MET A 520 -28.88 -7.02 -17.44
CA MET A 520 -29.28 -6.92 -16.03
C MET A 520 -28.79 -8.13 -15.21
N ASP A 521 -28.72 -9.30 -15.82
CA ASP A 521 -28.19 -10.52 -15.18
C ASP A 521 -26.69 -10.37 -14.87
N VAL A 522 -25.90 -9.79 -15.79
CA VAL A 522 -24.49 -9.49 -15.57
C VAL A 522 -24.30 -8.42 -14.48
N ILE A 523 -25.17 -7.41 -14.44
CA ILE A 523 -25.15 -6.35 -13.41
C ILE A 523 -25.48 -6.93 -12.05
N ASP A 524 -26.68 -7.52 -11.90
CA ASP A 524 -27.24 -7.87 -10.60
C ASP A 524 -26.63 -9.12 -9.98
N HIS A 525 -26.14 -10.06 -10.80
CA HIS A 525 -25.65 -11.36 -10.32
C HIS A 525 -24.15 -11.56 -10.47
N MET A 526 -23.42 -10.62 -11.11
CA MET A 526 -21.97 -10.73 -11.30
C MET A 526 -21.20 -9.50 -10.82
N LEU A 527 -21.55 -8.29 -11.31
CA LEU A 527 -20.82 -7.07 -10.93
C LEU A 527 -21.15 -6.57 -9.53
N ILE A 528 -22.46 -6.54 -9.17
CA ILE A 528 -22.89 -6.07 -7.83
C ILE A 528 -22.37 -6.98 -6.72
N PRO A 529 -22.47 -8.33 -6.80
CA PRO A 529 -21.92 -9.20 -5.75
C PRO A 529 -20.41 -9.08 -5.58
N ALA A 530 -19.67 -8.79 -6.68
CA ALA A 530 -18.24 -8.53 -6.58
C ALA A 530 -17.94 -7.23 -5.82
N LEU A 531 -18.71 -6.16 -6.06
CA LEU A 531 -18.60 -4.91 -5.32
C LEU A 531 -19.01 -5.05 -3.84
N ASP A 532 -20.02 -5.85 -3.55
CA ASP A 532 -20.42 -6.15 -2.17
C ASP A 532 -19.29 -6.85 -1.40
N GLU A 533 -18.63 -7.84 -2.03
CA GLU A 533 -17.48 -8.49 -1.41
C GLU A 533 -16.30 -7.53 -1.21
N VAL A 534 -16.07 -6.59 -2.15
CA VAL A 534 -15.07 -5.53 -1.99
C VAL A 534 -15.39 -4.65 -0.78
N GLY A 535 -16.68 -4.27 -0.63
CA GLY A 535 -17.16 -3.52 0.52
C GLY A 535 -16.96 -4.28 1.84
N ASP A 536 -17.33 -5.56 1.87
CA ASP A 536 -17.16 -6.42 3.04
C ASP A 536 -15.68 -6.62 3.42
N LYS A 537 -14.77 -6.74 2.43
CA LYS A 537 -13.33 -6.83 2.67
C LYS A 537 -12.76 -5.51 3.19
N PHE A 538 -13.27 -4.39 2.71
CA PHE A 538 -12.92 -3.07 3.23
C PHE A 538 -13.39 -2.92 4.69
N ASP A 539 -14.62 -3.30 5.00
CA ASP A 539 -15.19 -3.27 6.35
C ASP A 539 -14.41 -4.14 7.36
N ARG A 540 -13.84 -5.26 6.89
CA ARG A 540 -13.01 -6.15 7.71
C ARG A 540 -11.54 -5.70 7.80
N GLY A 541 -11.16 -4.60 7.14
CA GLY A 541 -9.78 -4.12 7.08
C GLY A 541 -8.85 -5.02 6.26
N GLU A 542 -9.40 -5.87 5.39
CA GLU A 542 -8.64 -6.71 4.44
C GLU A 542 -8.27 -5.90 3.18
N PHE A 543 -9.15 -4.99 2.78
CA PHE A 543 -8.93 -4.00 1.72
C PHE A 543 -8.86 -2.61 2.33
N PHE A 544 -8.05 -1.76 1.71
CA PHE A 544 -7.94 -0.35 2.04
C PHE A 544 -8.39 0.52 0.85
N LEU A 545 -8.45 1.83 1.05
CA LEU A 545 -8.97 2.75 0.06
C LEU A 545 -8.40 2.57 -1.36
N PRO A 546 -7.08 2.37 -1.57
CA PRO A 546 -6.55 2.16 -2.93
C PRO A 546 -7.12 0.91 -3.62
N GLN A 547 -7.30 -0.20 -2.88
CA GLN A 547 -7.90 -1.42 -3.43
C GLN A 547 -9.39 -1.23 -3.72
N LEU A 548 -10.12 -0.58 -2.81
CA LEU A 548 -11.52 -0.23 -3.01
C LEU A 548 -11.69 0.60 -4.29
N MET A 549 -10.83 1.61 -4.50
CA MET A 549 -10.85 2.45 -5.70
C MET A 549 -10.54 1.66 -6.97
N ALA A 550 -9.50 0.82 -6.95
CA ALA A 550 -9.12 0.00 -8.11
C ALA A 550 -10.24 -0.98 -8.50
N SER A 551 -10.86 -1.65 -7.52
CA SER A 551 -11.99 -2.56 -7.74
C SER A 551 -13.23 -1.82 -8.26
N ALA A 552 -13.52 -0.64 -7.72
CA ALA A 552 -14.62 0.20 -8.19
C ALA A 552 -14.41 0.69 -9.63
N GLU A 553 -13.18 1.06 -10.02
CA GLU A 553 -12.85 1.40 -11.41
C GLU A 553 -12.95 0.21 -12.36
N ALA A 554 -12.57 -0.99 -11.92
CA ALA A 554 -12.73 -2.21 -12.69
C ALA A 554 -14.22 -2.52 -12.94
N ALA A 555 -15.04 -2.46 -11.90
CA ALA A 555 -16.49 -2.61 -12.03
C ALA A 555 -17.11 -1.54 -12.94
N ARG A 556 -16.70 -0.28 -12.79
CA ARG A 556 -17.13 0.83 -13.65
C ARG A 556 -16.85 0.56 -15.13
N ALA A 557 -15.68 0.03 -15.47
CA ALA A 557 -15.37 -0.37 -16.84
C ALA A 557 -16.34 -1.43 -17.38
N GLY A 558 -16.83 -2.32 -16.52
CA GLY A 558 -17.89 -3.28 -16.84
C GLY A 558 -19.24 -2.59 -17.10
N PHE A 559 -19.67 -1.71 -16.20
CA PHE A 559 -20.92 -0.94 -16.38
C PHE A 559 -20.88 -0.05 -17.62
N ASP A 560 -19.77 0.65 -17.89
CA ASP A 560 -19.60 1.46 -19.08
C ASP A 560 -19.68 0.62 -20.36
N THR A 561 -19.07 -0.57 -20.36
CA THR A 561 -19.15 -1.52 -21.50
C THR A 561 -20.59 -1.98 -21.74
N ILE A 562 -21.34 -2.30 -20.69
CA ILE A 562 -22.76 -2.68 -20.81
C ILE A 562 -23.57 -1.52 -21.35
N ARG A 563 -23.40 -0.31 -20.83
CA ARG A 563 -24.11 0.89 -21.27
C ARG A 563 -23.83 1.22 -22.74
N ASP A 564 -22.58 1.10 -23.20
CA ASP A 564 -22.19 1.41 -24.57
C ASP A 564 -22.75 0.40 -25.59
N LEU A 565 -23.07 -0.81 -25.15
CA LEU A 565 -23.66 -1.87 -25.98
C LEU A 565 -25.19 -1.91 -25.94
N MET A 566 -25.82 -1.22 -24.98
CA MET A 566 -27.29 -1.14 -24.88
C MET A 566 -27.85 0.00 -25.75
N PRO A 567 -29.00 -0.20 -26.43
CA PRO A 567 -29.70 0.87 -27.12
C PRO A 567 -30.10 1.99 -26.14
N ALA A 568 -29.92 3.25 -26.55
CA ALA A 568 -30.27 4.42 -25.74
C ALA A 568 -31.75 4.34 -25.28
N GLY A 569 -31.97 3.99 -24.02
CA GLY A 569 -33.32 3.96 -23.43
C GLY A 569 -33.51 3.09 -22.17
N ASN A 570 -32.59 2.23 -21.80
CA ASN A 570 -32.83 1.23 -20.75
C ASN A 570 -31.73 1.14 -19.65
N VAL A 571 -31.06 2.24 -19.27
CA VAL A 571 -30.28 2.22 -18.04
C VAL A 571 -31.22 2.58 -16.91
N ALA A 572 -31.52 1.65 -16.01
CA ALA A 572 -32.32 1.91 -14.82
C ALA A 572 -31.61 2.97 -13.96
N ASP A 573 -32.13 4.19 -13.96
CA ASP A 573 -31.81 5.22 -12.98
C ASP A 573 -32.41 4.73 -11.64
N LYS A 574 -31.58 4.08 -10.80
CA LYS A 574 -32.04 3.51 -9.51
C LYS A 574 -32.54 4.57 -8.55
N GLY A 575 -32.14 5.83 -8.74
CA GLY A 575 -32.54 6.96 -7.93
C GLY A 575 -31.53 8.11 -7.96
N LYS A 576 -31.96 9.28 -7.50
CA LYS A 576 -31.17 10.51 -7.48
C LYS A 576 -30.66 10.78 -6.06
N ILE A 577 -29.37 11.09 -5.94
CA ILE A 577 -28.71 11.37 -4.65
C ILE A 577 -27.89 12.66 -4.80
N ALA A 578 -28.01 13.59 -3.84
CA ALA A 578 -27.07 14.72 -3.76
C ALA A 578 -26.00 14.43 -2.71
N LEU A 579 -24.76 14.80 -3.00
CA LEU A 579 -23.64 14.72 -2.07
C LEU A 579 -22.99 16.09 -1.90
N ALA A 580 -22.72 16.48 -0.66
CA ALA A 580 -22.05 17.72 -0.33
C ALA A 580 -21.10 17.53 0.87
N THR A 581 -19.93 18.16 0.81
CA THR A 581 -19.14 18.48 2.01
C THR A 581 -19.64 19.81 2.55
N VAL A 582 -20.01 19.84 3.81
CA VAL A 582 -20.72 20.98 4.44
C VAL A 582 -19.88 22.26 4.46
N LYS A 583 -20.54 23.39 4.63
CA LYS A 583 -19.92 24.71 4.68
C LYS A 583 -18.79 24.79 5.71
N GLY A 584 -17.69 25.39 5.31
CA GLY A 584 -16.47 25.51 6.12
C GLY A 584 -15.56 24.28 6.07
N ASP A 585 -16.00 23.17 5.48
CA ASP A 585 -15.19 21.97 5.35
C ASP A 585 -14.70 21.77 3.92
N ILE A 586 -13.39 21.62 3.77
CA ILE A 586 -12.72 21.46 2.47
C ILE A 586 -12.33 20.00 2.17
N HIS A 587 -12.56 19.09 3.12
CA HIS A 587 -12.17 17.69 3.01
C HIS A 587 -13.24 16.91 2.22
N ASP A 588 -12.97 16.62 0.97
CA ASP A 588 -13.95 15.98 0.07
C ASP A 588 -13.59 14.55 -0.37
N ILE A 589 -12.46 13.99 0.10
CA ILE A 589 -12.01 12.65 -0.29
C ILE A 589 -13.08 11.59 0.05
N GLY A 590 -13.58 11.57 1.28
CA GLY A 590 -14.63 10.64 1.70
C GLY A 590 -15.89 10.76 0.86
N LYS A 591 -16.36 12.00 0.59
CA LYS A 591 -17.50 12.28 -0.27
C LYS A 591 -17.29 11.76 -1.71
N ASN A 592 -16.09 11.95 -2.25
CA ASN A 592 -15.77 11.52 -3.62
C ASN A 592 -15.74 10.00 -3.76
N ILE A 593 -15.35 9.27 -2.70
CA ILE A 593 -15.42 7.81 -2.66
C ILE A 593 -16.88 7.35 -2.64
N VAL A 594 -17.70 7.95 -1.78
CA VAL A 594 -19.14 7.68 -1.71
C VAL A 594 -19.81 7.96 -3.05
N LYS A 595 -19.48 9.09 -3.71
CA LYS A 595 -19.95 9.41 -5.06
C LYS A 595 -19.63 8.29 -6.04
N MET A 596 -18.35 7.91 -6.13
CA MET A 596 -17.89 6.89 -7.08
C MET A 596 -18.60 5.56 -6.84
N LEU A 597 -18.75 5.16 -5.57
CA LEU A 597 -19.42 3.92 -5.23
C LEU A 597 -20.90 3.97 -5.62
N LEU A 598 -21.62 5.02 -5.27
CA LEU A 598 -23.05 5.17 -5.61
C LEU A 598 -23.31 5.23 -7.12
N GLU A 599 -22.44 5.91 -7.88
CA GLU A 599 -22.49 5.91 -9.34
C GLU A 599 -22.31 4.50 -9.91
N ASN A 600 -21.40 3.70 -9.34
CA ASN A 600 -21.18 2.30 -9.72
C ASN A 600 -22.36 1.38 -9.39
N TYR A 601 -23.12 1.67 -8.32
CA TYR A 601 -24.35 0.97 -7.99
C TYR A 601 -25.56 1.40 -8.85
N GLY A 602 -25.36 2.31 -9.83
CA GLY A 602 -26.38 2.75 -10.77
C GLY A 602 -27.25 3.89 -10.29
N TYR A 603 -26.84 4.63 -9.26
CA TYR A 603 -27.52 5.85 -8.81
C TYR A 603 -27.03 7.07 -9.57
N ARG A 604 -27.91 8.04 -9.80
CA ARG A 604 -27.55 9.33 -10.36
C ARG A 604 -27.11 10.28 -9.25
N VAL A 605 -25.80 10.56 -9.17
CA VAL A 605 -25.23 11.42 -8.13
C VAL A 605 -25.08 12.86 -8.60
N TYR A 606 -25.61 13.79 -7.84
CA TYR A 606 -25.43 15.23 -7.96
C TYR A 606 -24.38 15.66 -6.93
N ASP A 607 -23.14 15.78 -7.38
CA ASP A 607 -22.04 16.23 -6.55
C ASP A 607 -22.03 17.75 -6.44
N LEU A 608 -22.35 18.28 -5.27
CA LEU A 608 -22.42 19.72 -5.02
C LEU A 608 -21.06 20.32 -4.64
N GLY A 609 -20.03 19.47 -4.45
CA GLY A 609 -18.68 19.90 -4.12
C GLY A 609 -18.39 19.96 -2.63
N ARG A 610 -17.45 20.83 -2.27
CA ARG A 610 -16.99 21.09 -0.90
C ARG A 610 -17.32 22.53 -0.48
N ASP A 611 -17.31 22.79 0.84
CA ASP A 611 -17.64 24.11 1.41
C ASP A 611 -19.03 24.60 0.93
N VAL A 612 -20.02 23.70 0.96
CA VAL A 612 -21.33 23.91 0.34
C VAL A 612 -22.27 24.60 1.32
N ASP A 613 -22.79 25.76 0.93
CA ASP A 613 -23.79 26.49 1.70
C ASP A 613 -25.10 25.67 1.82
N PRO A 614 -25.77 25.62 2.98
CA PRO A 614 -27.04 24.92 3.17
C PRO A 614 -28.10 25.24 2.12
N GLN A 615 -28.15 26.48 1.65
CA GLN A 615 -29.12 26.89 0.63
C GLN A 615 -28.87 26.23 -0.72
N VAL A 616 -27.60 26.02 -1.10
CA VAL A 616 -27.22 25.34 -2.36
C VAL A 616 -27.70 23.88 -2.34
N VAL A 617 -27.61 23.21 -1.18
CA VAL A 617 -28.11 21.85 -1.01
C VAL A 617 -29.63 21.81 -1.20
N LEU A 618 -30.35 22.74 -0.57
CA LEU A 618 -31.81 22.84 -0.71
C LEU A 618 -32.24 23.12 -2.14
N ASP A 619 -31.56 24.05 -2.82
CA ASP A 619 -31.86 24.43 -4.20
C ASP A 619 -31.65 23.24 -5.15
N ALA A 620 -30.57 22.47 -4.99
CA ALA A 620 -30.31 21.26 -5.78
C ALA A 620 -31.40 20.20 -5.55
N VAL A 621 -31.81 20.00 -4.30
CA VAL A 621 -32.89 19.08 -3.94
C VAL A 621 -34.18 19.45 -4.66
N ARG A 622 -34.56 20.72 -4.64
CA ARG A 622 -35.79 21.23 -5.30
C ARG A 622 -35.71 21.20 -6.83
N GLN A 623 -34.57 21.59 -7.38
CA GLN A 623 -34.37 21.67 -8.84
C GLN A 623 -34.40 20.27 -9.49
N HIS A 624 -33.84 19.28 -8.82
CA HIS A 624 -33.67 17.96 -9.41
C HIS A 624 -34.60 16.90 -8.82
N ASP A 625 -35.46 17.28 -7.88
CA ASP A 625 -36.37 16.38 -7.15
C ASP A 625 -35.62 15.19 -6.54
N ILE A 626 -34.66 15.50 -5.64
CA ILE A 626 -33.73 14.53 -5.05
C ILE A 626 -34.29 14.02 -3.72
N PRO A 627 -34.54 12.70 -3.57
CA PRO A 627 -35.11 12.15 -2.35
C PRO A 627 -34.09 11.79 -1.26
N LEU A 628 -32.79 11.72 -1.59
CA LEU A 628 -31.72 11.34 -0.66
C LEU A 628 -30.53 12.30 -0.77
N VAL A 629 -30.10 12.83 0.37
CA VAL A 629 -28.94 13.73 0.49
C VAL A 629 -27.91 13.08 1.42
N GLY A 630 -26.64 13.06 0.98
CA GLY A 630 -25.48 12.68 1.80
C GLY A 630 -24.64 13.90 2.14
N LEU A 631 -24.38 14.12 3.43
CA LEU A 631 -23.54 15.21 3.94
C LEU A 631 -22.28 14.65 4.58
N SER A 632 -21.13 15.27 4.28
CA SER A 632 -19.82 14.89 4.82
C SER A 632 -19.20 16.03 5.62
N ALA A 633 -18.61 15.70 6.79
CA ALA A 633 -17.80 16.61 7.58
C ALA A 633 -16.62 15.86 8.22
N LEU A 634 -15.42 16.43 8.12
CA LEU A 634 -14.21 15.86 8.71
C LEU A 634 -13.73 16.64 9.93
N MET A 635 -14.11 17.92 10.07
CA MET A 635 -13.73 18.77 11.19
C MET A 635 -14.86 18.91 12.20
N THR A 636 -14.54 18.86 13.49
CA THR A 636 -15.51 19.08 14.57
C THR A 636 -16.16 20.46 14.52
N THR A 637 -15.43 21.46 14.04
CA THR A 637 -15.91 22.85 13.91
C THR A 637 -16.96 23.03 12.81
N THR A 638 -17.04 22.13 11.85
CA THR A 638 -17.96 22.22 10.70
C THR A 638 -19.25 21.42 10.88
N VAL A 639 -19.31 20.63 11.95
CA VAL A 639 -20.50 19.78 12.22
C VAL A 639 -21.75 20.62 12.52
N THR A 640 -21.60 21.81 13.09
CA THR A 640 -22.69 22.76 13.31
C THR A 640 -23.35 23.16 11.97
N ASN A 641 -22.56 23.33 10.92
CA ASN A 641 -23.08 23.63 9.57
C ASN A 641 -23.81 22.45 8.94
N MET A 642 -23.48 21.22 9.34
CA MET A 642 -24.24 20.02 8.97
C MET A 642 -25.61 20.02 9.64
N GLU A 643 -25.68 20.36 10.92
CA GLU A 643 -26.93 20.51 11.66
C GLU A 643 -27.83 21.58 11.04
N GLU A 644 -27.27 22.75 10.70
CA GLU A 644 -28.01 23.82 10.00
C GLU A 644 -28.55 23.35 8.65
N THR A 645 -27.77 22.58 7.88
CA THR A 645 -28.22 22.04 6.59
C THR A 645 -29.37 21.05 6.79
N ILE A 646 -29.29 20.16 7.76
CA ILE A 646 -30.35 19.21 8.07
C ILE A 646 -31.61 19.95 8.54
N ALA A 647 -31.48 20.92 9.45
CA ALA A 647 -32.61 21.71 9.94
C ALA A 647 -33.31 22.48 8.79
N LEU A 648 -32.54 23.02 7.86
CA LEU A 648 -33.09 23.68 6.67
C LEU A 648 -33.87 22.68 5.79
N LEU A 649 -33.29 21.52 5.49
CA LEU A 649 -33.96 20.47 4.70
C LEU A 649 -35.23 19.97 5.39
N ARG A 650 -35.24 19.77 6.71
CA ARG A 650 -36.42 19.37 7.46
C ARG A 650 -37.56 20.39 7.37
N ARG A 651 -37.23 21.67 7.41
CA ARG A 651 -38.22 22.77 7.33
C ARG A 651 -38.78 22.95 5.92
N GLU A 652 -37.89 22.89 4.92
CA GLU A 652 -38.19 23.36 3.56
C GLU A 652 -38.41 22.22 2.54
N ALA A 653 -37.96 20.99 2.87
CA ALA A 653 -38.07 19.78 2.06
C ALA A 653 -38.30 18.53 2.93
N PRO A 654 -39.37 18.44 3.71
CA PRO A 654 -39.55 17.43 4.78
C PRO A 654 -39.62 15.97 4.25
N GLY A 655 -39.79 15.76 2.95
CA GLY A 655 -39.80 14.44 2.32
C GLY A 655 -38.43 13.88 2.01
N VAL A 656 -37.37 14.68 2.14
CA VAL A 656 -35.99 14.28 1.81
C VAL A 656 -35.37 13.51 2.97
N ARG A 657 -34.74 12.39 2.65
CA ARG A 657 -33.93 11.63 3.61
C ARG A 657 -32.50 12.14 3.60
N VAL A 658 -31.87 12.14 4.78
CA VAL A 658 -30.48 12.60 4.94
C VAL A 658 -29.65 11.52 5.61
N PHE A 659 -28.55 11.14 4.98
CA PHE A 659 -27.49 10.41 5.65
C PHE A 659 -26.26 11.29 5.86
N VAL A 660 -25.53 11.03 6.92
CA VAL A 660 -24.31 11.76 7.27
C VAL A 660 -23.15 10.82 7.46
N GLY A 661 -21.95 11.28 7.08
CA GLY A 661 -20.70 10.54 7.23
C GLY A 661 -19.51 11.47 7.45
N GLY A 662 -18.44 10.92 7.97
CA GLY A 662 -17.20 11.64 8.25
C GLY A 662 -16.57 11.21 9.58
N ALA A 663 -15.25 11.38 9.70
CA ALA A 663 -14.46 10.83 10.80
C ALA A 663 -14.81 11.39 12.19
N VAL A 664 -15.46 12.56 12.24
CA VAL A 664 -15.85 13.22 13.50
C VAL A 664 -17.27 12.90 13.95
N LEU A 665 -17.98 12.02 13.23
CA LEU A 665 -19.38 11.70 13.50
C LEU A 665 -19.51 10.34 14.16
N THR A 666 -20.47 10.26 15.09
CA THR A 666 -20.90 9.01 15.71
C THR A 666 -22.37 8.74 15.38
N PRO A 667 -22.86 7.48 15.49
CA PRO A 667 -24.27 7.16 15.30
C PRO A 667 -25.19 7.94 16.26
N GLU A 668 -24.73 8.23 17.48
CA GLU A 668 -25.44 8.99 18.50
C GLU A 668 -25.59 10.44 18.05
N TYR A 669 -24.49 11.04 17.62
CA TYR A 669 -24.50 12.42 17.15
C TYR A 669 -25.32 12.62 15.87
N ALA A 670 -25.24 11.69 14.92
CA ALA A 670 -26.07 11.71 13.71
C ALA A 670 -27.57 11.74 14.05
N ARG A 671 -28.00 10.95 15.05
CA ARG A 671 -29.39 10.97 15.55
C ARG A 671 -29.76 12.30 16.20
N GLN A 672 -28.82 12.89 16.96
CA GLN A 672 -29.04 14.14 17.67
C GLN A 672 -29.26 15.32 16.75
N ILE A 673 -28.50 15.40 15.65
CA ILE A 673 -28.64 16.44 14.61
C ILE A 673 -29.80 16.16 13.63
N GLY A 674 -30.58 15.10 13.84
CA GLY A 674 -31.77 14.80 13.06
C GLY A 674 -31.52 14.15 11.71
N ALA A 675 -30.35 13.52 11.48
CA ALA A 675 -30.11 12.70 10.31
C ALA A 675 -30.95 11.41 10.34
N ASP A 676 -31.39 10.92 9.17
CA ASP A 676 -32.13 9.65 9.08
C ASP A 676 -31.19 8.46 9.22
N PHE A 677 -29.96 8.61 8.69
CA PHE A 677 -28.98 7.53 8.67
C PHE A 677 -27.57 8.05 8.95
N TYR A 678 -26.75 7.17 9.50
CA TYR A 678 -25.32 7.35 9.67
C TYR A 678 -24.58 6.34 8.79
N ALA A 679 -23.66 6.82 7.96
CA ALA A 679 -22.77 6.00 7.17
C ALA A 679 -21.36 6.07 7.79
N LYS A 680 -20.93 4.96 8.40
CA LYS A 680 -19.57 4.86 8.98
C LYS A 680 -18.48 4.84 7.88
N ASP A 681 -18.85 4.40 6.67
CA ASP A 681 -17.98 4.23 5.52
C ASP A 681 -18.78 4.36 4.21
N ALA A 682 -18.06 4.24 3.09
CA ALA A 682 -18.68 4.37 1.77
C ALA A 682 -19.62 3.20 1.43
N ALA A 683 -19.30 1.98 1.89
CA ALA A 683 -20.15 0.82 1.66
C ALA A 683 -21.49 0.94 2.38
N GLU A 684 -21.50 1.47 3.62
CA GLU A 684 -22.75 1.74 4.33
C GLU A 684 -23.61 2.81 3.63
N SER A 685 -22.98 3.79 2.96
CA SER A 685 -23.71 4.76 2.13
C SER A 685 -24.47 4.10 0.99
N ALA A 686 -23.89 3.09 0.34
CA ALA A 686 -24.55 2.31 -0.70
C ALA A 686 -25.72 1.48 -0.13
N ARG A 687 -25.54 0.82 1.01
CA ARG A 687 -26.63 0.08 1.71
C ARG A 687 -27.78 0.98 2.15
N ILE A 688 -27.48 2.23 2.55
CA ILE A 688 -28.49 3.24 2.87
C ILE A 688 -29.28 3.62 1.61
N ALA A 689 -28.59 3.86 0.50
CA ALA A 689 -29.23 4.16 -0.77
C ALA A 689 -30.18 3.01 -1.21
N GLU A 690 -29.72 1.77 -1.13
CA GLU A 690 -30.58 0.61 -1.40
C GLU A 690 -31.83 0.57 -0.53
N ARG A 691 -31.70 0.77 0.78
CA ARG A 691 -32.86 0.81 1.70
C ARG A 691 -33.84 1.92 1.37
N VAL A 692 -33.36 3.08 0.91
CA VAL A 692 -34.24 4.24 0.59
C VAL A 692 -34.93 4.04 -0.75
N PHE A 693 -34.26 3.43 -1.73
CA PHE A 693 -34.78 3.23 -3.08
C PHE A 693 -35.36 1.83 -3.34
N ALA A 694 -35.23 0.88 -2.39
CA ALA A 694 -35.93 -0.40 -2.45
C ALA A 694 -37.43 -0.15 -2.51
N LYS A 695 -38.11 -0.58 -3.60
CA LYS A 695 -39.55 -0.50 -3.79
C LYS A 695 -40.27 -1.59 -3.02
#